data_b5973df494d4c1c92c81209f8f47cd6b
#
_entry.id   b5973df494d4c1c92c81209f8f47cd6b
#
_cell.length_a   1.000
_cell.length_b   1.000
_cell.length_c   1.000
_cell.angle_alpha   90.00
_cell.angle_beta   90.00
_cell.angle_gamma   90.00
#
_symmetry.space_group_name_H-M   'P 1'
#
loop_
_entity.id
_entity.type
_entity.pdbx_description
1 polymer ?
#
loop_
_entity_poly.entity_id
_entity_poly.type
_entity_poly.pdbx_seq_one_letter_code
_entity_poly.pdbx_strand_id
1 'polypeptide(L)'
;MLPTPAAISGALTTAVHDALDPFTGGLPLAPANSPLELALAAFTRRESAAAATSSASATASNPIIINQSLTIVDGIYNGTTGATTSSGNQLTYTLISGPSAGGKITFSAPEDINYVRGNFSYLPYQSVLASGTETFKILVAEKTQFDKALESIPILGGFVPQVLVVIHQTPVLGTLLAPIIGYSQVVTFTPNPSVDNTTDAPLAFTYKMPSFDGTLISVNWFPASTLGPDGVPAGDLAPTILNGPGLASPGQTDPYKKFGIDELTPGVKSLRDAGYNVVTWDPRGEFASGGILQLDSPAFEGRDVTAMLNWVAKQPTSQLDAPGDPTVGMVGGSYGGGIQLASAGTDSRIDAIVPGIAWNSLNNSLYPDNAFKTSYASLLLLSLVTTAARINNQIYLGVITGDLLGVITNTAQAVLASSGPDFVVPNISAPTLFIQGTVDVLFTLQQAIDNAAALTPGVPAKMIWYCGGHGVCLDTDTTGDRNLDASLAWLDRYVKGEAVTLGPNFQYVDQFGNWFEAADLPTPGSAFFGTAFDAATGAAGGTLALVPVIGGSGPAPQASIPYSLGLASKARNAINVDLDLTGLDQTVGAPTLSFDYQGIGTSRFVYAQLVDNNTGRVVGNLVTPVPVTLDGRSHSVTVNMENIVYTSDDPVTPGSLTLQITSSATAYENFTAFGAINISNIGLTLARPATVTPEP
;
A
#
# COMPACT_ATOMS: atom_id res chain seq x y z
N MET A 1 -7.86 14.25 -36.38
CA MET A 1 -6.69 14.59 -35.53
C MET A 1 -7.05 14.24 -34.12
N LEU A 2 -6.34 13.33 -33.51
CA LEU A 2 -6.50 13.03 -32.08
C LEU A 2 -5.97 14.24 -31.28
N PRO A 3 -6.65 14.63 -30.17
CA PRO A 3 -6.19 15.73 -29.33
C PRO A 3 -4.83 15.45 -28.72
N THR A 4 -4.03 16.48 -28.52
CA THR A 4 -2.70 16.37 -27.91
C THR A 4 -2.77 15.96 -26.44
N PRO A 5 -1.74 15.32 -25.86
CA PRO A 5 -1.72 14.92 -24.44
C PRO A 5 -2.02 16.07 -23.46
N ALA A 6 -1.59 17.28 -23.78
CA ALA A 6 -1.91 18.48 -23.01
C ALA A 6 -3.41 18.85 -23.06
N ALA A 7 -4.07 18.59 -24.19
CA ALA A 7 -5.51 18.83 -24.33
C ALA A 7 -6.34 17.77 -23.59
N ILE A 8 -5.83 16.52 -23.51
CA ILE A 8 -6.48 15.44 -22.72
C ILE A 8 -6.29 15.69 -21.22
N SER A 9 -5.10 16.09 -20.78
CA SER A 9 -4.84 16.47 -19.39
C SER A 9 -5.69 17.68 -18.99
N GLY A 10 -5.80 18.70 -19.83
CA GLY A 10 -6.68 19.86 -19.61
C GLY A 10 -8.15 19.46 -19.55
N ALA A 11 -8.61 18.57 -20.44
CA ALA A 11 -9.99 18.10 -20.46
C ALA A 11 -10.31 17.21 -19.25
N LEU A 12 -9.34 16.40 -18.77
CA LEU A 12 -9.52 15.57 -17.58
C LEU A 12 -9.55 16.43 -16.31
N THR A 13 -8.66 17.42 -16.21
CA THR A 13 -8.68 18.40 -15.10
C THR A 13 -9.99 19.20 -15.10
N THR A 14 -10.48 19.57 -16.27
CA THR A 14 -11.77 20.25 -16.43
C THR A 14 -12.92 19.30 -16.09
N ALA A 15 -12.90 18.06 -16.54
CA ALA A 15 -13.95 17.07 -16.23
C ALA A 15 -14.00 16.70 -14.75
N VAL A 16 -12.84 16.59 -14.08
CA VAL A 16 -12.76 16.39 -12.62
C VAL A 16 -13.23 17.66 -11.89
N HIS A 17 -12.86 18.83 -12.39
CA HIS A 17 -13.37 20.10 -11.87
C HIS A 17 -14.89 20.22 -12.06
N ASP A 18 -15.41 19.89 -13.25
CA ASP A 18 -16.83 19.94 -13.58
C ASP A 18 -17.64 18.83 -12.87
N ALA A 19 -17.04 17.67 -12.59
CA ALA A 19 -17.65 16.64 -11.77
C ALA A 19 -17.73 17.02 -10.28
N LEU A 20 -16.81 17.86 -9.81
CA LEU A 20 -16.84 18.45 -8.47
C LEU A 20 -17.66 19.75 -8.42
N ASP A 21 -17.97 20.36 -9.55
CA ASP A 21 -18.69 21.63 -9.69
C ASP A 21 -20.14 21.60 -9.18
N PRO A 22 -20.91 20.50 -9.26
CA PRO A 22 -22.21 20.41 -8.58
C PRO A 22 -22.12 20.55 -7.06
N PHE A 23 -20.93 20.32 -6.49
CA PHE A 23 -20.65 20.46 -5.07
C PHE A 23 -19.97 21.78 -4.71
N THR A 24 -19.38 22.47 -5.69
CA THR A 24 -18.72 23.78 -5.50
C THR A 24 -19.53 24.94 -6.05
N GLY A 25 -20.67 24.69 -6.73
CA GLY A 25 -21.62 25.67 -7.25
C GLY A 25 -20.94 26.65 -8.19
N GLY A 26 -20.81 26.26 -9.48
CA GLY A 26 -20.25 27.07 -10.55
C GLY A 26 -20.78 28.50 -10.62
N LEU A 27 -20.25 29.40 -9.79
CA LEU A 27 -20.43 30.82 -9.86
C LEU A 27 -19.12 31.46 -10.34
N PRO A 28 -19.19 32.37 -11.31
CA PRO A 28 -18.03 33.15 -11.72
C PRO A 28 -17.50 33.88 -10.48
N LEU A 29 -16.20 33.89 -10.29
CA LEU A 29 -15.47 34.60 -9.24
C LEU A 29 -15.90 36.08 -9.20
N ALA A 30 -16.94 36.36 -8.44
CA ALA A 30 -17.19 37.69 -7.91
C ALA A 30 -16.78 37.67 -6.43
N PRO A 31 -15.85 38.52 -5.97
CA PRO A 31 -15.21 38.42 -4.66
C PRO A 31 -16.15 38.68 -3.46
N ALA A 32 -17.40 38.84 -3.62
CA ALA A 32 -18.30 39.43 -2.60
C ALA A 32 -19.34 38.48 -1.99
N ASN A 33 -19.40 37.19 -2.34
CA ASN A 33 -20.55 36.35 -1.93
C ASN A 33 -20.22 34.90 -1.49
N SER A 34 -19.02 34.58 -1.04
CA SER A 34 -18.81 33.27 -0.44
C SER A 34 -19.52 33.21 0.93
N PRO A 35 -20.19 32.10 1.29
CA PRO A 35 -20.80 31.95 2.62
C PRO A 35 -19.77 32.13 3.76
N LEU A 36 -18.50 31.86 3.50
CA LEU A 36 -17.41 32.05 4.44
C LEU A 36 -17.07 33.55 4.62
N GLU A 37 -17.07 34.33 3.53
CA GLU A 37 -16.82 35.77 3.60
C GLU A 37 -18.03 36.51 4.22
N LEU A 38 -19.25 36.04 3.96
CA LEU A 38 -20.46 36.56 4.61
C LEU A 38 -20.49 36.21 6.10
N ALA A 39 -20.06 35.01 6.49
CA ALA A 39 -19.92 34.62 7.89
C ALA A 39 -18.82 35.42 8.58
N LEU A 40 -17.67 35.60 7.92
CA LEU A 40 -16.56 36.43 8.44
C LEU A 40 -16.96 37.91 8.55
N ALA A 41 -17.69 38.47 7.53
CA ALA A 41 -18.19 39.84 7.54
C ALA A 41 -19.32 40.06 8.55
N ALA A 42 -20.17 39.06 8.78
CA ALA A 42 -21.19 39.10 9.84
C ALA A 42 -20.56 39.04 11.23
N PHE A 43 -19.47 38.28 11.39
CA PHE A 43 -18.72 38.17 12.63
C PHE A 43 -17.96 39.45 12.95
N THR A 44 -17.26 40.04 11.99
CA THR A 44 -16.54 41.31 12.15
C THR A 44 -17.50 42.47 12.44
N ARG A 45 -18.72 42.47 11.88
CA ARG A 45 -19.76 43.45 12.23
C ARG A 45 -20.28 43.33 13.67
N ARG A 46 -20.42 42.11 14.19
CA ARG A 46 -20.84 41.86 15.57
C ARG A 46 -19.79 42.27 16.58
N GLU A 47 -18.52 41.99 16.29
CA GLU A 47 -17.40 42.36 17.14
C GLU A 47 -17.14 43.88 17.16
N SER A 48 -17.29 44.55 16.02
CA SER A 48 -17.16 46.03 15.98
C SER A 48 -18.26 46.73 16.81
N ALA A 49 -19.42 46.09 17.01
CA ALA A 49 -20.48 46.60 17.86
C ALA A 49 -20.25 46.29 19.36
N ALA A 50 -19.53 45.20 19.67
CA ALA A 50 -19.17 44.79 21.03
C ALA A 50 -17.93 45.54 21.55
N ALA A 51 -16.97 45.85 20.68
CA ALA A 51 -15.72 46.54 21.04
C ALA A 51 -15.90 48.02 21.37
N ALA A 52 -17.07 48.61 21.10
CA ALA A 52 -17.37 50.02 21.44
C ALA A 52 -17.74 50.27 22.91
N THR A 53 -17.77 49.24 23.76
CA THR A 53 -18.18 49.37 25.17
C THR A 53 -17.24 48.79 26.20
N SER A 54 -16.01 48.40 25.86
CA SER A 54 -15.00 47.96 26.86
C SER A 54 -13.62 48.58 26.64
N SER A 55 -13.41 49.74 27.22
CA SER A 55 -12.09 50.30 27.45
C SER A 55 -11.44 49.61 28.69
N ALA A 56 -10.75 48.51 28.48
CA ALA A 56 -9.68 48.03 29.37
C ALA A 56 -8.80 47.11 28.56
N SER A 57 -7.71 47.65 28.02
CA SER A 57 -6.59 46.93 27.43
C SER A 57 -5.83 46.17 28.52
N ALA A 58 -6.27 44.97 28.85
CA ALA A 58 -5.36 43.96 29.32
C ALA A 58 -4.85 43.24 28.04
N THR A 59 -3.58 43.45 27.70
CA THR A 59 -2.87 42.56 26.77
C THR A 59 -2.94 41.16 27.37
N ALA A 60 -3.91 40.35 26.95
CA ALA A 60 -4.00 38.95 27.35
C ALA A 60 -2.69 38.29 26.92
N SER A 61 -1.89 37.86 27.87
CA SER A 61 -0.67 37.12 27.59
C SER A 61 -1.04 35.83 26.88
N ASN A 62 -0.29 35.51 25.82
CA ASN A 62 -0.48 34.26 25.10
C ASN A 62 -0.38 33.09 26.10
N PRO A 63 -1.44 32.24 26.22
CA PRO A 63 -1.42 31.15 27.21
C PRO A 63 -0.47 30.02 26.82
N ILE A 64 0.05 29.99 25.57
CA ILE A 64 0.99 28.98 25.11
C ILE A 64 2.39 29.31 25.59
N ILE A 65 3.01 28.39 26.30
CA ILE A 65 4.40 28.47 26.76
C ILE A 65 5.20 27.45 25.92
N ILE A 66 6.32 27.90 25.36
CA ILE A 66 7.23 27.06 24.57
C ILE A 66 8.49 26.76 25.40
N ASN A 67 8.85 25.48 25.42
CA ASN A 67 10.11 24.99 25.98
C ASN A 67 10.74 24.01 24.97
N GLN A 68 11.15 24.54 23.81
CA GLN A 68 11.66 23.75 22.70
C GLN A 68 13.01 23.11 23.02
N SER A 69 13.20 21.89 22.52
CA SER A 69 14.51 21.22 22.51
C SER A 69 14.70 20.44 21.20
N LEU A 70 15.97 20.23 20.88
CA LEU A 70 16.40 19.37 19.79
C LEU A 70 17.61 18.59 20.30
N THR A 71 17.52 17.27 20.29
CA THR A 71 18.55 16.36 20.79
C THR A 71 18.85 15.32 19.71
N ILE A 72 20.03 14.71 19.80
CA ILE A 72 20.41 13.60 18.91
C ILE A 72 20.45 12.34 19.75
N VAL A 73 19.74 11.32 19.28
CA VAL A 73 19.76 9.99 19.86
C VAL A 73 19.99 9.02 18.72
N ASP A 74 21.06 8.25 18.78
CA ASP A 74 21.36 7.19 17.84
C ASP A 74 21.34 7.68 16.37
N GLY A 75 21.99 8.79 16.11
CA GLY A 75 22.05 9.41 14.78
C GLY A 75 20.77 10.12 14.31
N ILE A 76 19.73 10.17 15.12
CA ILE A 76 18.45 10.80 14.79
C ILE A 76 18.26 12.09 15.59
N TYR A 77 17.96 13.19 14.90
CA TYR A 77 17.47 14.39 15.56
C TYR A 77 16.04 14.20 16.08
N ASN A 78 15.86 14.36 17.37
CA ASN A 78 14.59 14.32 18.07
C ASN A 78 14.26 15.71 18.60
N GLY A 79 13.15 16.26 18.15
CA GLY A 79 12.71 17.59 18.51
C GLY A 79 11.38 17.60 19.24
N THR A 80 11.22 18.58 20.10
CA THR A 80 9.92 18.94 20.67
C THR A 80 9.77 20.44 20.74
N THR A 81 8.57 20.94 20.53
CA THR A 81 8.25 22.34 20.83
C THR A 81 8.14 22.57 22.33
N GLY A 82 7.96 21.51 23.13
CA GLY A 82 7.72 21.59 24.56
C GLY A 82 6.54 22.50 24.93
N ALA A 83 5.58 22.62 24.00
CA ALA A 83 4.46 23.54 24.13
C ALA A 83 3.46 23.06 25.17
N THR A 84 3.06 23.96 26.05
CA THR A 84 1.97 23.78 27.01
C THR A 84 1.02 24.97 26.94
N THR A 85 -0.23 24.78 27.35
CA THR A 85 -1.20 25.87 27.43
C THR A 85 -1.91 25.89 28.79
N SER A 86 -2.22 27.08 29.27
CA SER A 86 -3.00 27.28 30.49
C SER A 86 -4.51 27.31 30.24
N SER A 87 -4.95 27.37 28.97
CA SER A 87 -6.38 27.41 28.59
C SER A 87 -7.11 26.06 28.74
N GLY A 88 -6.36 24.94 28.79
CA GLY A 88 -6.92 23.60 28.74
C GLY A 88 -7.33 23.12 27.34
N ASN A 89 -7.12 23.94 26.30
CA ASN A 89 -7.35 23.53 24.92
C ASN A 89 -6.29 22.53 24.45
N GLN A 90 -6.66 21.69 23.51
CA GLN A 90 -5.72 20.79 22.83
C GLN A 90 -4.78 21.61 21.94
N LEU A 91 -3.49 21.25 21.89
CA LEU A 91 -2.54 21.86 20.96
C LEU A 91 -2.47 21.08 19.64
N THR A 92 -2.32 21.81 18.54
CA THR A 92 -2.01 21.31 17.20
C THR A 92 -0.66 21.82 16.76
N TYR A 93 0.00 21.06 15.89
CA TYR A 93 1.35 21.32 15.40
C TYR A 93 1.36 21.22 13.88
N THR A 94 1.83 22.28 13.22
CA THR A 94 1.86 22.35 11.75
C THR A 94 3.21 22.88 11.29
N LEU A 95 3.87 22.17 10.39
CA LEU A 95 5.07 22.65 9.73
C LEU A 95 4.68 23.76 8.73
N ILE A 96 5.02 25.02 9.05
CA ILE A 96 4.66 26.18 8.21
C ILE A 96 5.83 26.65 7.33
N SER A 97 7.02 26.21 7.63
CA SER A 97 8.22 26.38 6.79
C SER A 97 9.07 25.15 6.97
N GLY A 98 9.23 24.37 5.89
CA GLY A 98 10.14 23.22 5.88
C GLY A 98 11.60 23.62 6.05
N PRO A 99 12.50 22.66 6.32
CA PRO A 99 13.93 22.89 6.42
C PRO A 99 14.48 23.58 5.16
N SER A 100 15.27 24.65 5.37
CA SER A 100 15.66 25.59 4.31
C SER A 100 16.55 25.02 3.21
N ALA A 101 17.27 23.93 3.48
CA ALA A 101 18.09 23.23 2.50
C ALA A 101 17.39 22.03 1.85
N GLY A 102 16.20 21.65 2.33
CA GLY A 102 15.42 20.53 1.80
C GLY A 102 15.38 19.29 2.70
N GLY A 103 15.77 19.39 3.97
CA GLY A 103 15.57 18.37 4.98
C GLY A 103 14.09 18.01 5.19
N LYS A 104 13.82 16.98 5.97
CA LYS A 104 12.45 16.47 6.22
C LYS A 104 12.12 16.49 7.72
N ILE A 105 10.87 16.82 8.05
CA ILE A 105 10.32 16.76 9.41
C ILE A 105 9.19 15.73 9.41
N THR A 106 9.24 14.82 10.39
CA THR A 106 8.18 13.82 10.61
C THR A 106 7.68 13.98 12.04
N PHE A 107 6.41 14.34 12.22
CA PHE A 107 5.79 14.36 13.54
C PHE A 107 5.51 12.93 14.01
N SER A 108 5.72 12.69 15.31
CA SER A 108 5.40 11.40 15.93
C SER A 108 3.91 11.08 15.77
N ALA A 109 3.61 9.83 15.42
CA ALA A 109 2.27 9.31 15.26
C ALA A 109 1.79 8.57 16.53
N PRO A 110 0.47 8.45 16.77
CA PRO A 110 -0.07 7.75 17.95
C PRO A 110 0.38 6.29 18.11
N GLU A 111 0.73 5.64 17.00
CA GLU A 111 1.26 4.26 16.95
C GLU A 111 2.75 4.15 17.26
N ASP A 112 3.47 5.27 17.36
CA ASP A 112 4.90 5.25 17.66
C ASP A 112 5.17 4.89 19.12
N ILE A 113 6.24 4.13 19.33
CA ILE A 113 6.74 3.86 20.69
C ILE A 113 7.15 5.21 21.33
N ASN A 114 6.63 5.49 22.50
CA ASN A 114 6.85 6.76 23.21
C ASN A 114 6.22 8.00 22.52
N TYR A 115 5.08 7.80 21.85
CA TYR A 115 4.35 8.92 21.27
C TYR A 115 4.10 10.05 22.27
N VAL A 116 4.54 11.25 21.90
CA VAL A 116 4.17 12.49 22.56
C VAL A 116 3.76 13.50 21.50
N ARG A 117 2.56 14.01 21.61
CA ARG A 117 2.04 14.99 20.65
C ARG A 117 2.96 16.22 20.57
N GLY A 118 3.37 16.57 19.33
CA GLY A 118 4.25 17.68 19.06
C GLY A 118 5.74 17.34 19.11
N ASN A 119 6.09 16.10 19.38
CA ASN A 119 7.42 15.59 19.10
C ASN A 119 7.57 15.31 17.61
N PHE A 120 8.79 15.39 17.13
CA PHE A 120 9.12 15.14 15.73
C PHE A 120 10.54 14.61 15.58
N SER A 121 10.80 13.91 14.48
CA SER A 121 12.15 13.64 13.99
C SER A 121 12.51 14.60 12.86
N TYR A 122 13.79 14.90 12.71
CA TYR A 122 14.31 15.75 11.65
C TYR A 122 15.45 15.06 10.92
N LEU A 123 15.32 14.98 9.59
CA LEU A 123 16.35 14.51 8.67
C LEU A 123 16.95 15.72 7.96
N PRO A 124 18.21 16.12 8.23
CA PRO A 124 18.90 17.18 7.50
C PRO A 124 19.09 16.79 6.04
N TYR A 125 19.18 17.78 5.15
CA TYR A 125 19.59 17.53 3.79
C TYR A 125 21.09 17.26 3.71
N GLN A 126 21.52 16.28 2.90
CA GLN A 126 22.92 15.80 2.88
C GLN A 126 23.96 16.92 2.78
N SER A 127 23.72 17.98 1.99
CA SER A 127 24.71 19.04 1.80
C SER A 127 25.04 19.81 3.08
N VAL A 128 24.10 19.91 4.03
CA VAL A 128 24.37 20.63 5.30
C VAL A 128 25.14 19.79 6.31
N LEU A 129 25.32 18.50 6.09
CA LEU A 129 26.22 17.66 6.91
C LEU A 129 27.69 18.05 6.74
N ALA A 130 28.07 18.57 5.59
CA ALA A 130 29.43 19.04 5.33
C ALA A 130 29.66 20.48 5.78
N SER A 131 28.64 21.34 5.64
CA SER A 131 28.74 22.74 6.04
C SER A 131 27.36 23.41 6.03
N GLY A 132 27.03 24.10 7.10
CA GLY A 132 25.84 24.95 7.14
C GLY A 132 24.84 24.56 8.24
N THR A 133 23.78 25.36 8.26
CA THR A 133 22.65 25.21 9.17
C THR A 133 21.37 25.14 8.36
N GLU A 134 20.34 24.50 8.89
CA GLU A 134 18.99 24.58 8.35
C GLU A 134 18.09 25.34 9.31
N THR A 135 17.02 25.92 8.79
CA THR A 135 16.00 26.57 9.60
C THR A 135 14.63 26.11 9.16
N PHE A 136 13.78 25.74 10.14
CA PHE A 136 12.38 25.40 9.89
C PHE A 136 11.49 25.99 10.98
N LYS A 137 10.18 26.05 10.69
CA LYS A 137 9.21 26.67 11.60
C LYS A 137 7.99 25.79 11.79
N ILE A 138 7.61 25.62 13.05
CA ILE A 138 6.40 24.90 13.46
C ILE A 138 5.44 25.91 14.09
N LEU A 139 4.21 25.96 13.60
CA LEU A 139 3.09 26.65 14.22
C LEU A 139 2.50 25.74 15.30
N VAL A 140 2.46 26.21 16.53
CA VAL A 140 1.70 25.61 17.61
C VAL A 140 0.44 26.45 17.79
N ALA A 141 -0.72 25.84 17.73
CA ALA A 141 -2.01 26.51 17.90
C ALA A 141 -2.94 25.73 18.82
N GLU A 142 -3.74 26.45 19.58
CA GLU A 142 -4.83 25.86 20.36
C GLU A 142 -5.95 25.42 19.43
N LYS A 143 -6.53 24.26 19.70
CA LYS A 143 -7.74 23.76 19.03
C LYS A 143 -8.94 23.97 19.94
N THR A 144 -9.76 24.95 19.62
CA THR A 144 -10.93 25.33 20.42
C THR A 144 -12.15 24.46 20.11
N GLN A 145 -13.22 24.61 20.87
CA GLN A 145 -14.50 23.96 20.55
C GLN A 145 -15.13 24.54 19.28
N PHE A 146 -14.83 25.79 18.95
CA PHE A 146 -15.27 26.41 17.71
C PHE A 146 -14.61 25.75 16.49
N ASP A 147 -13.30 25.47 16.55
CA ASP A 147 -12.57 24.79 15.48
C ASP A 147 -13.12 23.38 15.25
N LYS A 148 -13.39 22.64 16.33
CA LYS A 148 -14.01 21.31 16.25
C LYS A 148 -15.40 21.35 15.64
N ALA A 149 -16.19 22.39 15.96
CA ALA A 149 -17.52 22.56 15.37
C ALA A 149 -17.44 22.86 13.87
N LEU A 150 -16.48 23.67 13.43
CA LEU A 150 -16.25 23.94 12.00
C LEU A 150 -15.77 22.69 11.26
N GLU A 151 -14.84 21.94 11.83
CA GLU A 151 -14.35 20.68 11.25
C GLU A 151 -15.43 19.59 11.11
N SER A 152 -16.47 19.64 11.94
CA SER A 152 -17.59 18.71 11.89
C SER A 152 -18.58 18.97 10.73
N ILE A 153 -18.44 20.09 10.02
CA ILE A 153 -19.31 20.43 8.89
C ILE A 153 -18.93 19.55 7.68
N PRO A 154 -19.86 18.72 7.16
CA PRO A 154 -19.58 17.90 5.99
C PRO A 154 -19.07 18.73 4.81
N ILE A 155 -18.05 18.24 4.11
CA ILE A 155 -17.39 18.88 2.95
C ILE A 155 -16.49 20.07 3.33
N LEU A 156 -16.92 20.97 4.20
CA LEU A 156 -16.14 22.14 4.61
C LEU A 156 -15.09 21.79 5.67
N GLY A 157 -15.37 20.83 6.55
CA GLY A 157 -14.50 20.45 7.67
C GLY A 157 -13.08 20.05 7.26
N GLY A 158 -12.92 19.43 6.10
CA GLY A 158 -11.61 19.04 5.58
C GLY A 158 -10.68 20.23 5.21
N PHE A 159 -11.22 21.41 4.96
CA PHE A 159 -10.44 22.62 4.62
C PHE A 159 -10.22 23.56 5.82
N VAL A 160 -10.95 23.34 6.91
CA VAL A 160 -10.88 24.20 8.10
C VAL A 160 -9.48 24.28 8.70
N PRO A 161 -8.72 23.17 8.88
CA PRO A 161 -7.37 23.26 9.45
C PRO A 161 -6.44 24.15 8.63
N GLN A 162 -6.48 24.08 7.30
CA GLN A 162 -5.65 24.88 6.41
C GLN A 162 -5.99 26.37 6.50
N VAL A 163 -7.29 26.69 6.55
CA VAL A 163 -7.77 28.07 6.69
C VAL A 163 -7.34 28.64 8.05
N LEU A 164 -7.48 27.88 9.13
CA LEU A 164 -7.06 28.30 10.47
C LEU A 164 -5.55 28.56 10.53
N VAL A 165 -4.73 27.72 9.90
CA VAL A 165 -3.28 27.94 9.80
C VAL A 165 -2.95 29.27 9.13
N VAL A 166 -3.61 29.62 8.04
CA VAL A 166 -3.44 30.91 7.35
C VAL A 166 -3.85 32.09 8.25
N ILE A 167 -4.97 31.98 8.96
CA ILE A 167 -5.44 33.00 9.89
C ILE A 167 -4.43 33.19 11.02
N HIS A 168 -3.95 32.13 11.65
CA HIS A 168 -2.95 32.18 12.72
C HIS A 168 -1.63 32.79 12.27
N GLN A 169 -1.24 32.62 11.01
CA GLN A 169 -0.02 33.22 10.46
C GLN A 169 -0.16 34.70 10.11
N THR A 170 -1.39 35.22 10.05
CA THR A 170 -1.66 36.63 9.74
C THR A 170 -1.60 37.46 11.02
N PRO A 171 -0.56 38.31 11.24
CA PRO A 171 -0.27 38.88 12.56
C PRO A 171 -1.41 39.65 13.21
N VAL A 172 -2.16 40.44 12.43
CA VAL A 172 -3.29 41.24 12.97
C VAL A 172 -4.52 40.36 13.14
N LEU A 173 -4.85 39.52 12.16
CA LEU A 173 -6.05 38.70 12.15
C LEU A 173 -5.97 37.57 13.18
N GLY A 174 -4.84 36.89 13.26
CA GLY A 174 -4.60 35.83 14.26
C GLY A 174 -4.73 36.33 15.69
N THR A 175 -4.14 37.50 16.00
CA THR A 175 -4.26 38.10 17.33
C THR A 175 -5.69 38.56 17.65
N LEU A 176 -6.38 39.14 16.69
CA LEU A 176 -7.76 39.63 16.87
C LEU A 176 -8.75 38.49 17.09
N LEU A 177 -8.57 37.35 16.38
CA LEU A 177 -9.46 36.20 16.44
C LEU A 177 -9.04 35.16 17.50
N ALA A 178 -7.88 35.32 18.15
CA ALA A 178 -7.37 34.39 19.17
C ALA A 178 -8.39 34.01 20.25
N PRO A 179 -9.24 34.91 20.76
CA PRO A 179 -10.26 34.53 21.74
C PRO A 179 -11.28 33.51 21.24
N ILE A 180 -11.41 33.32 19.92
CA ILE A 180 -12.40 32.44 19.26
C ILE A 180 -11.74 31.18 18.75
N ILE A 181 -10.68 31.33 17.94
CA ILE A 181 -9.96 30.23 17.27
C ILE A 181 -8.75 29.73 18.05
N GLY A 182 -8.53 30.21 19.28
CA GLY A 182 -7.37 29.89 20.11
C GLY A 182 -6.13 30.73 19.80
N TYR A 183 -5.21 30.70 20.75
CA TYR A 183 -3.90 31.36 20.61
C TYR A 183 -2.96 30.49 19.78
N SER A 184 -1.95 31.11 19.18
CA SER A 184 -0.91 30.43 18.45
C SER A 184 0.46 31.02 18.67
N GLN A 185 1.49 30.22 18.42
CA GLN A 185 2.90 30.66 18.50
C GLN A 185 3.72 29.93 17.44
N VAL A 186 4.62 30.67 16.77
CA VAL A 186 5.58 30.09 15.81
C VAL A 186 6.87 29.75 16.55
N VAL A 187 7.29 28.51 16.45
CA VAL A 187 8.55 27.99 17.00
C VAL A 187 9.54 27.82 15.86
N THR A 188 10.73 28.42 16.01
CA THR A 188 11.80 28.33 15.00
C THR A 188 12.91 27.43 15.53
N PHE A 189 13.32 26.46 14.73
CA PHE A 189 14.47 25.61 14.97
C PHE A 189 15.60 25.97 13.99
N THR A 190 16.83 25.94 14.47
CA THR A 190 18.02 26.22 13.65
C THR A 190 19.14 25.23 14.03
N PRO A 191 19.00 23.92 13.65
CA PRO A 191 20.05 22.93 13.86
C PRO A 191 21.32 23.26 13.07
N ASN A 192 22.43 22.71 13.54
CA ASN A 192 23.73 22.81 12.87
C ASN A 192 24.29 21.40 12.57
N PRO A 193 23.75 20.70 11.56
CA PRO A 193 24.14 19.32 11.27
C PRO A 193 25.62 19.15 10.95
N SER A 194 26.30 20.17 10.44
CA SER A 194 27.73 20.10 10.13
C SER A 194 28.64 20.01 11.36
N VAL A 195 28.16 20.41 12.52
CA VAL A 195 28.88 20.25 13.80
C VAL A 195 28.52 18.91 14.46
N ASP A 196 27.26 18.50 14.30
CA ASP A 196 26.71 17.35 14.97
C ASP A 196 27.03 16.02 14.26
N ASN A 197 27.27 16.07 12.94
CA ASN A 197 27.62 14.88 12.13
C ASN A 197 29.13 14.64 12.20
N THR A 198 29.51 13.53 12.82
CA THR A 198 30.91 13.10 12.91
C THR A 198 31.09 11.69 12.37
N THR A 199 32.34 11.27 12.11
CA THR A 199 32.64 9.90 11.67
C THR A 199 32.18 8.87 12.71
N ASP A 200 32.35 9.20 14.01
CA ASP A 200 32.00 8.30 15.11
C ASP A 200 30.53 8.43 15.55
N ALA A 201 29.77 9.38 14.97
CA ALA A 201 28.35 9.59 15.25
C ALA A 201 27.65 10.10 13.98
N PRO A 202 27.46 9.24 12.97
CA PRO A 202 26.83 9.61 11.71
C PRO A 202 25.34 9.90 11.90
N LEU A 203 24.85 10.94 11.21
CA LEU A 203 23.45 11.33 11.24
C LEU A 203 22.66 10.67 10.11
N ALA A 204 21.40 10.40 10.38
CA ALA A 204 20.41 10.15 9.35
C ALA A 204 20.15 11.43 8.54
N PHE A 205 19.90 11.30 7.23
CA PHE A 205 19.73 12.45 6.34
C PHE A 205 18.86 12.12 5.14
N THR A 206 18.41 13.15 4.42
CA THR A 206 17.74 13.01 3.12
C THR A 206 18.58 13.62 1.99
N TYR A 207 18.44 13.10 0.77
CA TYR A 207 19.19 13.52 -0.41
C TYR A 207 18.37 13.35 -1.69
N LYS A 208 18.64 14.17 -2.70
CA LYS A 208 18.14 13.98 -4.07
C LYS A 208 19.25 13.42 -4.94
N MET A 209 19.26 12.08 -5.04
CA MET A 209 20.26 11.33 -5.79
C MET A 209 19.96 11.37 -7.29
N PRO A 210 20.93 11.67 -8.16
CA PRO A 210 20.75 11.55 -9.60
C PRO A 210 20.72 10.08 -10.03
N SER A 211 19.70 9.70 -10.78
CA SER A 211 19.59 8.41 -11.43
C SER A 211 20.30 8.38 -12.79
N PHE A 212 20.22 7.25 -13.48
CA PHE A 212 20.93 6.96 -14.75
C PHE A 212 20.60 7.93 -15.88
N ASP A 213 19.42 8.54 -15.87
CA ASP A 213 18.93 9.49 -16.89
C ASP A 213 18.93 10.96 -16.40
N GLY A 214 19.54 11.21 -15.23
CA GLY A 214 19.56 12.52 -14.58
C GLY A 214 18.30 12.84 -13.76
N THR A 215 17.32 11.95 -13.71
CA THR A 215 16.18 12.08 -12.81
C THR A 215 16.65 12.09 -11.36
N LEU A 216 16.16 13.05 -10.58
CA LEU A 216 16.48 13.14 -9.16
C LEU A 216 15.52 12.28 -8.35
N ILE A 217 16.04 11.27 -7.66
CA ILE A 217 15.30 10.38 -6.75
C ILE A 217 15.53 10.86 -5.31
N SER A 218 14.45 11.11 -4.58
CA SER A 218 14.49 11.51 -3.17
C SER A 218 14.71 10.27 -2.32
N VAL A 219 15.85 10.19 -1.64
CA VAL A 219 16.26 9.08 -0.79
C VAL A 219 16.47 9.55 0.65
N ASN A 220 16.22 8.67 1.62
CA ASN A 220 16.53 8.89 3.03
C ASN A 220 17.51 7.81 3.48
N TRP A 221 18.53 8.21 4.21
CA TRP A 221 19.53 7.34 4.81
C TRP A 221 19.38 7.33 6.33
N PHE A 222 19.34 6.14 6.91
CA PHE A 222 19.34 5.93 8.36
C PHE A 222 20.49 4.99 8.69
N PRO A 223 21.48 5.42 9.50
CA PRO A 223 22.55 4.52 9.96
C PRO A 223 21.97 3.44 10.87
N ALA A 224 22.67 2.30 10.97
CA ALA A 224 22.33 1.23 11.90
C ALA A 224 22.25 1.75 13.35
N SER A 225 21.36 1.19 14.17
CA SER A 225 21.22 1.58 15.57
C SER A 225 22.32 0.97 16.44
N THR A 226 22.83 1.78 17.35
CA THR A 226 23.73 1.32 18.41
C THR A 226 22.99 0.87 19.68
N LEU A 227 21.68 1.09 19.72
CA LEU A 227 20.81 0.81 20.87
C LEU A 227 20.00 -0.48 20.71
N GLY A 228 20.02 -1.10 19.52
CA GLY A 228 19.30 -2.34 19.23
C GLY A 228 19.97 -3.56 19.86
N PRO A 229 19.31 -4.73 19.86
CA PRO A 229 19.85 -5.97 20.42
C PRO A 229 21.15 -6.42 19.73
N ASP A 230 21.24 -6.20 18.40
CA ASP A 230 22.40 -6.52 17.58
C ASP A 230 23.12 -5.25 17.07
N GLY A 231 22.93 -4.13 17.79
CA GLY A 231 23.42 -2.80 17.42
C GLY A 231 24.93 -2.80 17.19
N VAL A 232 25.36 -2.14 16.11
CA VAL A 232 26.77 -1.90 15.81
C VAL A 232 27.26 -0.66 16.51
N PRO A 233 28.54 -0.52 16.86
CA PRO A 233 29.10 0.74 17.37
C PRO A 233 28.91 1.87 16.35
N ALA A 234 28.64 3.08 16.86
CA ALA A 234 28.45 4.25 15.99
C ALA A 234 29.66 4.48 15.10
N GLY A 235 29.41 4.66 13.80
CA GLY A 235 30.45 4.86 12.79
C GLY A 235 31.07 3.60 12.22
N ASP A 236 30.76 2.42 12.73
CA ASP A 236 31.21 1.15 12.15
C ASP A 236 30.45 0.82 10.86
N LEU A 237 31.02 -0.08 10.06
CA LEU A 237 30.41 -0.57 8.84
C LEU A 237 29.25 -1.52 9.15
N ALA A 238 28.12 -1.33 8.47
CA ALA A 238 26.95 -2.18 8.57
C ALA A 238 26.40 -2.49 7.15
N PRO A 239 25.79 -3.66 6.94
CA PRO A 239 25.06 -3.94 5.71
C PRO A 239 23.83 -3.01 5.60
N THR A 240 23.31 -2.85 4.38
CA THR A 240 22.24 -1.90 4.10
C THR A 240 20.99 -2.63 3.63
N ILE A 241 19.82 -2.18 4.08
CA ILE A 241 18.52 -2.64 3.56
C ILE A 241 17.86 -1.51 2.79
N LEU A 242 17.49 -1.78 1.53
CA LEU A 242 16.61 -0.93 0.74
C LEU A 242 15.16 -1.29 1.10
N ASN A 243 14.45 -0.37 1.76
CA ASN A 243 13.06 -0.56 2.17
C ASN A 243 12.13 0.21 1.23
N GLY A 244 11.52 -0.52 0.29
CA GLY A 244 10.68 0.02 -0.78
C GLY A 244 9.28 0.40 -0.29
N PRO A 245 8.76 1.59 -0.69
CA PRO A 245 7.41 2.02 -0.35
C PRO A 245 6.34 1.32 -1.21
N GLY A 246 5.09 1.33 -0.74
CA GLY A 246 3.93 0.98 -1.56
C GLY A 246 3.63 2.05 -2.62
N LEU A 247 2.79 1.72 -3.61
CA LEU A 247 2.34 2.67 -4.63
C LEU A 247 1.60 3.84 -3.96
N ALA A 248 1.81 5.04 -4.47
CA ALA A 248 1.25 6.28 -3.91
C ALA A 248 1.63 6.53 -2.44
N SER A 249 2.75 5.96 -1.99
CA SER A 249 3.30 6.15 -0.64
C SER A 249 4.72 6.72 -0.72
N PRO A 250 5.07 7.72 0.11
CA PRO A 250 6.44 8.24 0.14
C PRO A 250 7.38 7.25 0.83
N GLY A 251 8.67 7.39 0.56
CA GLY A 251 9.70 6.72 1.35
C GLY A 251 9.57 7.08 2.83
N GLN A 252 9.58 6.08 3.70
CA GLN A 252 9.42 6.26 5.14
C GLN A 252 10.46 7.23 5.70
N THR A 253 10.02 8.25 6.42
CA THR A 253 10.87 9.24 7.07
C THR A 253 10.81 9.17 8.59
N ASP A 254 9.95 8.31 9.14
CA ASP A 254 9.88 8.05 10.57
C ASP A 254 10.89 6.98 10.98
N PRO A 255 11.93 7.33 11.76
CA PRO A 255 12.95 6.38 12.20
C PRO A 255 12.46 5.40 13.27
N TYR A 256 11.26 5.63 13.83
CA TYR A 256 10.68 4.84 14.93
C TYR A 256 9.58 3.88 14.45
N LYS A 257 9.31 3.82 13.17
CA LYS A 257 8.31 2.90 12.60
C LYS A 257 8.81 1.46 12.70
N LYS A 258 8.09 0.63 13.49
CA LYS A 258 8.41 -0.80 13.70
C LYS A 258 8.17 -1.61 12.44
N PHE A 259 7.02 -1.39 11.79
CA PHE A 259 6.59 -2.12 10.60
C PHE A 259 6.64 -1.24 9.36
N GLY A 260 6.81 -1.87 8.20
CA GLY A 260 6.59 -1.30 6.89
C GLY A 260 5.10 -1.20 6.55
N ILE A 261 4.74 -1.45 5.30
CA ILE A 261 3.35 -1.40 4.83
C ILE A 261 2.49 -2.47 5.52
N ASP A 262 1.34 -2.09 6.04
CA ASP A 262 0.30 -2.96 6.61
C ASP A 262 0.83 -4.02 7.61
N GLU A 263 1.84 -3.67 8.40
CA GLU A 263 2.52 -4.59 9.34
C GLU A 263 3.15 -5.83 8.67
N LEU A 264 3.29 -5.80 7.35
CA LEU A 264 3.74 -6.91 6.52
C LEU A 264 5.26 -7.13 6.60
N THR A 265 6.03 -6.05 6.57
CA THR A 265 7.49 -6.08 6.48
C THR A 265 8.15 -5.29 7.60
N PRO A 266 9.46 -5.49 7.89
CA PRO A 266 10.18 -4.65 8.84
C PRO A 266 10.14 -3.17 8.45
N GLY A 267 9.88 -2.30 9.41
CA GLY A 267 10.03 -0.85 9.27
C GLY A 267 11.46 -0.38 9.58
N VAL A 268 11.67 0.93 9.46
CA VAL A 268 12.99 1.55 9.68
C VAL A 268 13.57 1.21 11.06
N LYS A 269 12.73 1.29 12.12
CA LYS A 269 13.19 0.97 13.49
C LYS A 269 13.68 -0.47 13.60
N SER A 270 12.87 -1.45 13.16
CA SER A 270 13.21 -2.86 13.30
C SER A 270 14.49 -3.23 12.55
N LEU A 271 14.67 -2.69 11.35
CA LEU A 271 15.89 -2.91 10.56
C LEU A 271 17.12 -2.26 11.20
N ARG A 272 16.99 -1.03 11.70
CA ARG A 272 18.10 -0.36 12.40
C ARG A 272 18.50 -1.09 13.67
N ASP A 273 17.52 -1.49 14.49
CA ASP A 273 17.74 -2.23 15.73
C ASP A 273 18.40 -3.61 15.47
N ALA A 274 18.12 -4.21 14.33
CA ALA A 274 18.80 -5.42 13.86
C ALA A 274 20.19 -5.14 13.23
N GLY A 275 20.72 -3.92 13.32
CA GLY A 275 22.08 -3.58 12.90
C GLY A 275 22.26 -3.30 11.41
N TYR A 276 21.21 -2.90 10.70
CA TYR A 276 21.28 -2.51 9.30
C TYR A 276 21.24 -0.99 9.12
N ASN A 277 22.02 -0.46 8.19
CA ASN A 277 21.69 0.82 7.58
C ASN A 277 20.40 0.66 6.77
N VAL A 278 19.56 1.68 6.71
CA VAL A 278 18.30 1.62 5.98
C VAL A 278 18.21 2.77 4.96
N VAL A 279 17.84 2.43 3.74
CA VAL A 279 17.48 3.39 2.70
C VAL A 279 16.00 3.27 2.41
N THR A 280 15.30 4.41 2.44
CA THR A 280 13.94 4.54 1.91
C THR A 280 13.94 5.60 0.82
N TRP A 281 12.98 5.57 -0.10
CA TRP A 281 12.94 6.54 -1.20
C TRP A 281 11.52 6.82 -1.66
N ASP A 282 11.34 8.00 -2.27
CA ASP A 282 10.13 8.29 -3.02
C ASP A 282 10.29 7.68 -4.44
N PRO A 283 9.33 6.88 -4.95
CA PRO A 283 9.44 6.30 -6.28
C PRO A 283 9.55 7.35 -7.39
N ARG A 284 10.14 6.97 -8.51
CA ARG A 284 10.16 7.79 -9.74
C ARG A 284 8.74 8.26 -10.07
N GLY A 285 8.58 9.57 -10.35
CA GLY A 285 7.28 10.15 -10.69
C GLY A 285 6.40 10.50 -9.50
N GLU A 286 6.75 10.10 -8.28
CA GLU A 286 5.97 10.34 -7.08
C GLU A 286 6.66 11.32 -6.11
N PHE A 287 5.87 11.98 -5.28
CA PHE A 287 6.29 12.89 -4.20
C PHE A 287 7.45 13.82 -4.58
N ALA A 288 8.55 13.76 -3.82
CA ALA A 288 9.72 14.62 -4.04
C ALA A 288 10.66 14.11 -5.14
N SER A 289 10.47 12.89 -5.66
CA SER A 289 11.23 12.37 -6.79
C SER A 289 10.81 12.99 -8.12
N GLY A 290 11.72 13.07 -9.07
CA GLY A 290 11.48 13.50 -10.43
C GLY A 290 10.96 12.36 -11.34
N GLY A 291 10.89 12.64 -12.65
CA GLY A 291 10.59 11.64 -13.67
C GLY A 291 9.11 11.31 -13.83
N ILE A 292 8.85 10.16 -14.45
CA ILE A 292 7.52 9.62 -14.76
C ILE A 292 7.51 8.15 -14.30
N LEU A 293 6.52 7.79 -13.50
CA LEU A 293 6.30 6.44 -12.98
C LEU A 293 6.01 5.45 -14.11
N GLN A 294 6.70 4.32 -14.10
CA GLN A 294 6.61 3.24 -15.09
C GLN A 294 6.24 1.89 -14.48
N LEU A 295 5.68 1.88 -13.27
CA LEU A 295 5.19 0.69 -12.54
C LEU A 295 6.28 -0.38 -12.29
N ASP A 296 7.37 0.01 -11.66
CA ASP A 296 8.54 -0.84 -11.34
C ASP A 296 9.22 -1.48 -12.56
N SER A 297 9.17 -0.77 -13.69
CA SER A 297 9.85 -1.25 -14.89
C SER A 297 11.34 -1.50 -14.63
N PRO A 298 11.88 -2.69 -14.96
CA PRO A 298 13.31 -2.98 -14.88
C PRO A 298 14.17 -1.98 -15.66
N ALA A 299 13.60 -1.36 -16.72
CA ALA A 299 14.29 -0.38 -17.55
C ALA A 299 14.33 1.04 -16.95
N PHE A 300 13.51 1.34 -15.94
CA PHE A 300 13.43 2.65 -15.30
C PHE A 300 13.63 2.55 -13.78
N GLU A 301 12.64 2.12 -13.01
CA GLU A 301 12.72 2.03 -11.55
C GLU A 301 13.80 1.02 -11.11
N GLY A 302 13.97 -0.10 -11.81
CA GLY A 302 15.07 -1.05 -11.57
C GLY A 302 16.44 -0.40 -11.73
N ARG A 303 16.61 0.50 -12.70
CA ARG A 303 17.85 1.28 -12.87
C ARG A 303 18.01 2.39 -11.84
N ASP A 304 16.92 2.90 -11.26
CA ASP A 304 17.01 3.79 -10.10
C ASP A 304 17.61 3.04 -8.89
N VAL A 305 17.21 1.77 -8.69
CA VAL A 305 17.82 0.91 -7.65
C VAL A 305 19.29 0.66 -7.95
N THR A 306 19.68 0.36 -9.19
CA THR A 306 21.09 0.26 -9.57
C THR A 306 21.88 1.54 -9.24
N ALA A 307 21.30 2.72 -9.46
CA ALA A 307 21.91 3.99 -9.08
C ALA A 307 22.00 4.15 -7.55
N MET A 308 20.98 3.67 -6.80
CA MET A 308 21.00 3.64 -5.33
C MET A 308 22.11 2.72 -4.80
N LEU A 309 22.31 1.54 -5.37
CA LEU A 309 23.42 0.64 -4.99
C LEU A 309 24.79 1.34 -5.19
N ASN A 310 24.98 2.04 -6.33
CA ASN A 310 26.18 2.81 -6.57
C ASN A 310 26.37 3.97 -5.58
N TRP A 311 25.30 4.53 -5.07
CA TRP A 311 25.31 5.59 -4.06
C TRP A 311 25.55 5.03 -2.66
N VAL A 312 24.91 3.91 -2.29
CA VAL A 312 25.10 3.18 -1.03
C VAL A 312 26.56 2.78 -0.86
N ALA A 313 27.19 2.23 -1.92
CA ALA A 313 28.60 1.83 -1.90
C ALA A 313 29.59 2.99 -1.56
N LYS A 314 29.13 4.22 -1.57
CA LYS A 314 29.94 5.42 -1.25
C LYS A 314 29.64 5.98 0.14
N GLN A 315 28.67 5.43 0.85
CA GLN A 315 28.35 5.93 2.19
C GLN A 315 29.40 5.45 3.20
N PRO A 316 29.85 6.31 4.13
CA PRO A 316 30.95 5.99 5.04
C PRO A 316 30.73 4.77 5.93
N THR A 317 29.48 4.48 6.28
CA THR A 317 29.07 3.37 7.17
C THR A 317 28.53 2.16 6.40
N SER A 318 28.61 2.15 5.06
CA SER A 318 28.15 1.02 4.25
C SER A 318 29.20 -0.09 4.21
N GLN A 319 28.81 -1.30 4.61
CA GLN A 319 29.61 -2.51 4.40
C GLN A 319 29.62 -2.87 2.91
N LEU A 320 30.75 -3.37 2.42
CA LEU A 320 30.94 -3.75 1.02
C LEU A 320 31.43 -5.20 0.94
N ASP A 321 30.91 -5.96 0.00
CA ASP A 321 31.43 -7.28 -0.37
C ASP A 321 32.67 -7.16 -1.27
N ALA A 322 32.65 -6.13 -2.13
CA ALA A 322 33.76 -5.76 -3.01
C ALA A 322 33.73 -4.25 -3.31
N PRO A 323 34.80 -3.65 -3.86
CA PRO A 323 34.79 -2.25 -4.25
C PRO A 323 33.64 -1.91 -5.23
N GLY A 324 32.68 -1.08 -4.78
CA GLY A 324 31.50 -0.71 -5.55
C GLY A 324 30.33 -1.71 -5.45
N ASP A 325 30.47 -2.73 -4.65
CA ASP A 325 29.49 -3.77 -4.39
C ASP A 325 29.10 -3.73 -2.90
N PRO A 326 28.00 -3.03 -2.54
CA PRO A 326 27.59 -2.93 -1.15
C PRO A 326 26.85 -4.19 -0.70
N THR A 327 27.08 -4.64 0.53
CA THR A 327 26.32 -5.74 1.16
C THR A 327 24.88 -5.26 1.37
N VAL A 328 23.91 -5.73 0.53
CA VAL A 328 22.56 -5.15 0.44
C VAL A 328 21.46 -6.19 0.36
N GLY A 329 20.49 -6.08 1.26
CA GLY A 329 19.18 -6.72 1.11
C GLY A 329 18.07 -5.75 0.73
N MET A 330 16.91 -6.29 0.34
CA MET A 330 15.70 -5.48 0.08
C MET A 330 14.49 -6.05 0.82
N VAL A 331 13.63 -5.14 1.28
CA VAL A 331 12.31 -5.45 1.85
C VAL A 331 11.26 -4.48 1.33
N GLY A 332 10.00 -4.85 1.36
CA GLY A 332 8.88 -3.99 1.00
C GLY A 332 7.69 -4.78 0.51
N GLY A 333 6.51 -4.20 0.59
CA GLY A 333 5.27 -4.82 0.15
C GLY A 333 4.65 -4.12 -1.06
N SER A 334 3.82 -4.83 -1.82
CA SER A 334 3.12 -4.30 -2.99
C SER A 334 4.11 -3.73 -4.02
N TYR A 335 4.05 -2.44 -4.32
CA TYR A 335 5.02 -1.75 -5.17
C TYR A 335 6.46 -1.94 -4.66
N GLY A 336 6.68 -1.82 -3.33
CA GLY A 336 7.96 -2.14 -2.70
C GLY A 336 8.36 -3.61 -2.79
N GLY A 337 7.42 -4.52 -3.08
CA GLY A 337 7.69 -5.93 -3.38
C GLY A 337 8.08 -6.16 -4.84
N GLY A 338 7.36 -5.52 -5.77
CA GLY A 338 7.62 -5.61 -7.21
C GLY A 338 9.01 -5.10 -7.59
N ILE A 339 9.42 -3.96 -7.04
CA ILE A 339 10.74 -3.37 -7.32
C ILE A 339 11.89 -4.28 -6.92
N GLN A 340 11.75 -5.11 -5.87
CA GLN A 340 12.79 -6.06 -5.46
C GLN A 340 13.02 -7.12 -6.54
N LEU A 341 11.93 -7.72 -7.05
CA LEU A 341 12.00 -8.72 -8.12
C LEU A 341 12.56 -8.14 -9.41
N ALA A 342 12.12 -6.94 -9.79
CA ALA A 342 12.62 -6.22 -10.97
C ALA A 342 14.12 -5.91 -10.85
N SER A 343 14.57 -5.48 -9.67
CA SER A 343 15.95 -5.06 -9.42
C SER A 343 16.90 -6.25 -9.26
N ALA A 344 16.52 -7.26 -8.46
CA ALA A 344 17.36 -8.45 -8.27
C ALA A 344 17.50 -9.29 -9.55
N GLY A 345 16.52 -9.23 -10.45
CA GLY A 345 16.61 -9.85 -11.78
C GLY A 345 17.49 -9.09 -12.79
N THR A 346 17.95 -7.86 -12.45
CA THR A 346 18.76 -7.01 -13.33
C THR A 346 20.10 -6.59 -12.73
N ASP A 347 20.26 -6.67 -11.41
CA ASP A 347 21.50 -6.28 -10.71
C ASP A 347 21.86 -7.36 -9.65
N SER A 348 22.91 -8.11 -9.90
CA SER A 348 23.32 -9.25 -9.07
C SER A 348 23.99 -8.88 -7.75
N ARG A 349 24.14 -7.60 -7.43
CA ARG A 349 24.70 -7.11 -6.16
C ARG A 349 23.72 -7.13 -5.01
N ILE A 350 22.47 -7.55 -5.26
CA ILE A 350 21.46 -7.69 -4.20
C ILE A 350 21.60 -9.07 -3.60
N ASP A 351 21.91 -9.16 -2.28
CA ASP A 351 22.24 -10.39 -1.58
C ASP A 351 21.04 -11.20 -1.12
N ALA A 352 19.93 -10.54 -0.76
CA ALA A 352 18.67 -11.19 -0.40
C ALA A 352 17.48 -10.26 -0.61
N ILE A 353 16.31 -10.84 -0.90
CA ILE A 353 15.08 -10.09 -1.06
C ILE A 353 13.92 -10.70 -0.26
N VAL A 354 13.01 -9.82 0.20
CA VAL A 354 11.77 -10.17 0.89
C VAL A 354 10.59 -9.47 0.19
N PRO A 355 10.19 -9.92 -1.01
CA PRO A 355 9.06 -9.35 -1.72
C PRO A 355 7.74 -9.76 -1.05
N GLY A 356 7.06 -8.80 -0.42
CA GLY A 356 5.74 -8.97 0.15
C GLY A 356 4.65 -8.60 -0.83
N ILE A 357 3.56 -9.40 -0.92
CA ILE A 357 2.36 -9.14 -1.72
C ILE A 357 2.64 -8.54 -3.11
N ALA A 358 3.62 -9.11 -3.80
CA ALA A 358 4.12 -8.65 -5.09
C ALA A 358 3.47 -9.42 -6.26
N TRP A 359 3.60 -8.87 -7.45
CA TRP A 359 3.14 -9.51 -8.69
C TRP A 359 4.27 -10.25 -9.41
N ASN A 360 3.88 -11.22 -10.23
CA ASN A 360 4.70 -11.78 -11.30
C ASN A 360 4.41 -11.03 -12.61
N SER A 361 3.13 -10.94 -12.97
CA SER A 361 2.68 -10.26 -14.19
C SER A 361 1.56 -9.27 -13.89
N LEU A 362 1.77 -7.98 -14.20
CA LEU A 362 0.72 -6.97 -14.07
C LEU A 362 -0.45 -7.20 -15.03
N ASN A 363 -0.21 -7.78 -16.22
CA ASN A 363 -1.30 -8.17 -17.10
C ASN A 363 -2.18 -9.25 -16.45
N ASN A 364 -1.57 -10.31 -15.91
CA ASN A 364 -2.33 -11.37 -15.25
C ASN A 364 -3.00 -10.89 -13.95
N SER A 365 -2.42 -9.90 -13.27
CA SER A 365 -2.99 -9.34 -12.04
C SER A 365 -4.17 -8.41 -12.29
N LEU A 366 -4.08 -7.52 -13.29
CA LEU A 366 -5.08 -6.48 -13.56
C LEU A 366 -6.05 -6.84 -14.70
N TYR A 367 -5.68 -7.80 -15.55
CA TYR A 367 -6.44 -8.21 -16.72
C TYR A 367 -6.42 -9.73 -16.93
N PRO A 368 -6.68 -10.55 -15.87
CA PRO A 368 -6.65 -12.01 -15.96
C PRO A 368 -7.67 -12.50 -17.01
N ASP A 369 -7.24 -13.38 -17.91
CA ASP A 369 -8.06 -13.93 -18.99
C ASP A 369 -8.85 -12.89 -19.83
N ASN A 370 -8.35 -11.67 -19.90
CA ASN A 370 -8.99 -10.49 -20.49
C ASN A 370 -10.21 -9.96 -19.72
N ALA A 371 -10.33 -10.25 -18.44
CA ALA A 371 -11.27 -9.62 -17.52
C ALA A 371 -10.59 -8.45 -16.78
N PHE A 372 -11.05 -7.24 -16.99
CA PHE A 372 -10.43 -6.07 -16.36
C PHE A 372 -10.84 -5.96 -14.89
N LYS A 373 -9.86 -5.85 -14.00
CA LYS A 373 -10.05 -5.72 -12.55
C LYS A 373 -10.38 -4.26 -12.18
N THR A 374 -11.59 -3.84 -12.54
CA THR A 374 -12.09 -2.46 -12.56
C THR A 374 -11.93 -1.75 -11.22
N SER A 375 -12.43 -2.34 -10.13
CA SER A 375 -12.44 -1.66 -8.83
C SER A 375 -11.05 -1.33 -8.32
N TYR A 376 -10.10 -2.27 -8.47
CA TYR A 376 -8.71 -2.06 -8.03
C TYR A 376 -7.94 -1.10 -8.94
N ALA A 377 -8.04 -1.26 -10.26
CA ALA A 377 -7.38 -0.35 -11.19
C ALA A 377 -7.82 1.10 -10.99
N SER A 378 -9.14 1.32 -10.77
CA SER A 378 -9.68 2.64 -10.45
C SER A 378 -9.19 3.18 -9.12
N LEU A 379 -9.10 2.33 -8.07
CA LEU A 379 -8.59 2.72 -6.76
C LEU A 379 -7.11 3.12 -6.82
N LEU A 380 -6.28 2.33 -7.51
CA LEU A 380 -4.86 2.63 -7.70
C LEU A 380 -4.65 3.94 -8.48
N LEU A 381 -5.43 4.14 -9.56
CA LEU A 381 -5.38 5.40 -10.31
C LEU A 381 -5.80 6.59 -9.45
N LEU A 382 -6.87 6.46 -8.67
CA LEU A 382 -7.33 7.50 -7.76
C LEU A 382 -6.24 7.86 -6.74
N SER A 383 -5.58 6.87 -6.15
CA SER A 383 -4.47 7.08 -5.22
C SER A 383 -3.32 7.86 -5.87
N LEU A 384 -2.92 7.51 -7.08
CA LEU A 384 -1.88 8.21 -7.83
C LEU A 384 -2.28 9.65 -8.20
N VAL A 385 -3.54 9.89 -8.57
CA VAL A 385 -4.04 11.23 -8.89
C VAL A 385 -4.10 12.11 -7.62
N THR A 386 -4.54 11.57 -6.50
CA THR A 386 -4.65 12.32 -5.24
C THR A 386 -3.27 12.70 -4.66
N THR A 387 -2.23 11.90 -4.92
CA THR A 387 -0.84 12.20 -4.55
C THR A 387 -0.10 13.03 -5.62
N ALA A 388 -0.80 13.44 -6.68
CA ALA A 388 -0.24 14.19 -7.82
C ALA A 388 0.93 13.48 -8.51
N ALA A 389 0.90 12.16 -8.56
CA ALA A 389 1.90 11.35 -9.24
C ALA A 389 1.96 11.65 -10.74
N ARG A 390 3.15 11.66 -11.29
CA ARG A 390 3.41 11.81 -12.73
C ARG A 390 3.55 10.42 -13.33
N ILE A 391 2.50 9.90 -13.95
CA ILE A 391 2.44 8.53 -14.46
C ILE A 391 2.45 8.50 -16.00
N ASN A 392 2.85 7.35 -16.57
CA ASN A 392 2.79 7.10 -18.00
C ASN A 392 1.35 7.23 -18.51
N ASN A 393 1.15 8.02 -19.57
CA ASN A 393 -0.18 8.30 -20.13
C ASN A 393 -0.95 7.04 -20.57
N GLN A 394 -0.26 5.96 -20.93
CA GLN A 394 -0.91 4.70 -21.31
C GLN A 394 -1.60 4.01 -20.12
N ILE A 395 -1.15 4.26 -18.90
CA ILE A 395 -1.80 3.76 -17.68
C ILE A 395 -3.17 4.41 -17.53
N TYR A 396 -3.27 5.75 -17.67
CA TYR A 396 -4.57 6.44 -17.67
C TYR A 396 -5.52 5.89 -18.73
N LEU A 397 -5.02 5.74 -19.97
CA LEU A 397 -5.83 5.24 -21.08
C LEU A 397 -6.28 3.81 -20.85
N GLY A 398 -5.41 2.96 -20.28
CA GLY A 398 -5.72 1.57 -19.92
C GLY A 398 -6.86 1.49 -18.92
N VAL A 399 -6.80 2.27 -17.82
CA VAL A 399 -7.87 2.29 -16.81
C VAL A 399 -9.18 2.80 -17.40
N ILE A 400 -9.16 3.92 -18.14
CA ILE A 400 -10.39 4.50 -18.74
C ILE A 400 -11.04 3.50 -19.71
N THR A 401 -10.27 2.84 -20.59
CA THR A 401 -10.85 1.86 -21.52
C THR A 401 -11.29 0.58 -20.81
N GLY A 402 -10.60 0.18 -19.77
CA GLY A 402 -10.97 -0.94 -18.90
C GLY A 402 -12.31 -0.69 -18.21
N ASP A 403 -12.47 0.47 -17.56
CA ASP A 403 -13.70 0.84 -16.84
C ASP A 403 -14.91 0.98 -17.77
N LEU A 404 -14.73 1.61 -18.93
CA LEU A 404 -15.85 1.87 -19.84
C LEU A 404 -16.24 0.66 -20.71
N LEU A 405 -15.26 -0.12 -21.13
CA LEU A 405 -15.44 -1.16 -22.15
C LEU A 405 -15.10 -2.58 -21.67
N GLY A 406 -14.55 -2.72 -20.46
CA GLY A 406 -14.03 -3.98 -19.93
C GLY A 406 -12.82 -4.53 -20.72
N VAL A 407 -12.12 -3.67 -21.47
CA VAL A 407 -10.94 -4.03 -22.27
C VAL A 407 -9.87 -2.96 -22.16
N ILE A 408 -8.61 -3.37 -22.15
CA ILE A 408 -7.48 -2.46 -22.22
C ILE A 408 -6.78 -2.54 -23.58
N THR A 409 -6.22 -1.43 -24.03
CA THR A 409 -5.56 -1.35 -25.34
C THR A 409 -4.29 -2.20 -25.36
N ASN A 410 -3.89 -2.67 -26.54
CA ASN A 410 -2.63 -3.41 -26.71
C ASN A 410 -1.41 -2.59 -26.23
N THR A 411 -1.45 -1.26 -26.39
CA THR A 411 -0.37 -0.39 -25.91
C THR A 411 -0.33 -0.33 -24.39
N ALA A 412 -1.48 -0.27 -23.71
CA ALA A 412 -1.55 -0.32 -22.25
C ALA A 412 -1.09 -1.69 -21.73
N GLN A 413 -1.49 -2.79 -22.38
CA GLN A 413 -0.99 -4.13 -22.06
C GLN A 413 0.53 -4.24 -22.23
N ALA A 414 1.10 -3.63 -23.28
CA ALA A 414 2.55 -3.60 -23.47
C ALA A 414 3.29 -2.83 -22.36
N VAL A 415 2.70 -1.75 -21.81
CA VAL A 415 3.25 -1.05 -20.63
C VAL A 415 3.22 -1.98 -19.41
N LEU A 416 2.08 -2.62 -19.14
CA LEU A 416 1.98 -3.57 -18.03
C LEU A 416 2.97 -4.75 -18.16
N ALA A 417 3.15 -5.28 -19.38
CA ALA A 417 4.12 -6.34 -19.64
C ALA A 417 5.57 -5.89 -19.45
N SER A 418 5.91 -4.65 -19.81
CA SER A 418 7.25 -4.10 -19.61
C SER A 418 7.56 -3.71 -18.16
N SER A 419 6.58 -3.77 -17.28
CA SER A 419 6.63 -3.41 -15.86
C SER A 419 6.45 -4.64 -14.96
N GLY A 420 6.18 -5.82 -15.53
CA GLY A 420 6.17 -7.08 -14.80
C GLY A 420 7.61 -7.57 -14.56
N PRO A 421 7.91 -8.19 -13.41
CA PRO A 421 9.20 -8.82 -13.18
C PRO A 421 9.34 -10.19 -13.87
N ASP A 422 8.27 -10.78 -14.39
CA ASP A 422 8.19 -12.15 -14.94
C ASP A 422 9.34 -12.50 -15.88
N PHE A 423 9.75 -11.58 -16.75
CA PHE A 423 10.84 -11.82 -17.71
C PHE A 423 12.26 -11.66 -17.12
N VAL A 424 12.40 -11.09 -15.91
CA VAL A 424 13.70 -10.95 -15.21
C VAL A 424 13.84 -11.86 -14.00
N VAL A 425 12.75 -12.35 -13.41
CA VAL A 425 12.78 -13.30 -12.27
C VAL A 425 13.68 -14.51 -12.52
N PRO A 426 13.75 -15.11 -13.73
CA PRO A 426 14.67 -16.21 -14.01
C PRO A 426 16.15 -15.86 -13.85
N ASN A 427 16.53 -14.59 -13.77
CA ASN A 427 17.91 -14.15 -13.57
C ASN A 427 18.24 -13.89 -12.09
N ILE A 428 17.25 -13.94 -11.18
CA ILE A 428 17.49 -13.71 -9.76
C ILE A 428 18.39 -14.80 -9.19
N SER A 429 19.50 -14.37 -8.60
CA SER A 429 20.41 -15.22 -7.83
C SER A 429 20.28 -15.01 -6.31
N ALA A 430 19.63 -13.93 -5.91
CA ALA A 430 19.40 -13.58 -4.52
C ALA A 430 18.43 -14.55 -3.83
N PRO A 431 18.75 -15.12 -2.67
CA PRO A 431 17.79 -15.81 -1.81
C PRO A 431 16.52 -14.99 -1.62
N THR A 432 15.35 -15.63 -1.78
CA THR A 432 14.06 -14.95 -1.84
C THR A 432 13.06 -15.50 -0.82
N LEU A 433 12.56 -14.63 0.08
CA LEU A 433 11.43 -14.93 0.97
C LEU A 433 10.17 -14.27 0.43
N PHE A 434 9.24 -15.05 -0.13
CA PHE A 434 7.92 -14.56 -0.56
C PHE A 434 6.96 -14.50 0.63
N ILE A 435 6.33 -13.34 0.85
CA ILE A 435 5.25 -13.19 1.83
C ILE A 435 3.99 -12.77 1.08
N GLN A 436 2.96 -13.64 1.06
CA GLN A 436 1.75 -13.42 0.25
C GLN A 436 0.49 -13.55 1.09
N GLY A 437 -0.53 -12.74 0.78
CA GLY A 437 -1.79 -12.73 1.51
C GLY A 437 -2.81 -13.74 0.99
N THR A 438 -3.46 -14.51 1.88
CA THR A 438 -4.54 -15.45 1.52
C THR A 438 -5.82 -14.74 1.07
N VAL A 439 -5.96 -13.45 1.37
CA VAL A 439 -7.08 -12.60 0.95
C VAL A 439 -6.63 -11.47 0.03
N ASP A 440 -5.51 -11.67 -0.67
CA ASP A 440 -5.02 -10.69 -1.64
C ASP A 440 -5.83 -10.78 -2.93
N VAL A 441 -6.68 -9.78 -3.13
CA VAL A 441 -7.58 -9.70 -4.28
C VAL A 441 -6.97 -8.95 -5.47
N LEU A 442 -5.82 -8.31 -5.29
CA LEU A 442 -5.08 -7.62 -6.35
C LEU A 442 -3.99 -8.51 -6.93
N PHE A 443 -3.04 -8.95 -6.10
CA PHE A 443 -1.95 -9.85 -6.45
C PHE A 443 -2.16 -11.18 -5.72
N THR A 444 -2.93 -12.07 -6.36
CA THR A 444 -3.36 -13.32 -5.72
C THR A 444 -2.20 -14.26 -5.43
N LEU A 445 -2.42 -15.31 -4.63
CA LEU A 445 -1.41 -16.31 -4.27
C LEU A 445 -0.67 -16.87 -5.50
N GLN A 446 -1.33 -16.93 -6.66
CA GLN A 446 -0.75 -17.39 -7.91
C GLN A 446 0.47 -16.58 -8.32
N GLN A 447 0.50 -15.28 -8.05
CA GLN A 447 1.61 -14.40 -8.42
C GLN A 447 2.91 -14.78 -7.67
N ALA A 448 2.82 -15.09 -6.38
CA ALA A 448 3.96 -15.57 -5.61
C ALA A 448 4.42 -16.99 -6.03
N ILE A 449 3.44 -17.87 -6.33
CA ILE A 449 3.73 -19.22 -6.86
C ILE A 449 4.49 -19.13 -8.19
N ASP A 450 4.03 -18.28 -9.11
CA ASP A 450 4.66 -18.11 -10.43
C ASP A 450 6.07 -17.51 -10.30
N ASN A 451 6.27 -16.53 -9.41
CA ASN A 451 7.59 -15.98 -9.12
C ASN A 451 8.53 -17.06 -8.56
N ALA A 452 8.08 -17.84 -7.58
CA ALA A 452 8.89 -18.90 -6.98
C ALA A 452 9.26 -20.00 -8.00
N ALA A 453 8.31 -20.38 -8.85
CA ALA A 453 8.53 -21.36 -9.91
C ALA A 453 9.48 -20.88 -11.01
N ALA A 454 9.56 -19.57 -11.24
CA ALA A 454 10.41 -18.96 -12.24
C ALA A 454 11.86 -18.73 -11.76
N LEU A 455 12.13 -18.82 -10.45
CA LEU A 455 13.50 -18.67 -9.93
C LEU A 455 14.46 -19.70 -10.54
N THR A 456 15.71 -19.30 -10.71
CA THR A 456 16.77 -20.23 -11.13
C THR A 456 16.86 -21.42 -10.15
N PRO A 457 16.86 -22.66 -10.64
CA PRO A 457 16.97 -23.84 -9.77
C PRO A 457 18.18 -23.76 -8.84
N GLY A 458 17.96 -23.98 -7.54
CA GLY A 458 19.00 -23.93 -6.51
C GLY A 458 19.12 -22.58 -5.77
N VAL A 459 18.42 -21.54 -6.21
CA VAL A 459 18.29 -20.32 -5.42
C VAL A 459 17.46 -20.64 -4.17
N PRO A 460 17.94 -20.33 -2.95
CA PRO A 460 17.16 -20.54 -1.74
C PRO A 460 15.85 -19.73 -1.79
N ALA A 461 14.74 -20.40 -1.52
CA ALA A 461 13.43 -19.77 -1.52
C ALA A 461 12.57 -20.28 -0.36
N LYS A 462 11.80 -19.37 0.23
CA LYS A 462 10.79 -19.64 1.27
C LYS A 462 9.52 -18.87 0.94
N MET A 463 8.36 -19.39 1.35
CA MET A 463 7.08 -18.74 1.17
C MET A 463 6.23 -18.78 2.45
N ILE A 464 5.59 -17.67 2.77
CA ILE A 464 4.64 -17.55 3.88
C ILE A 464 3.33 -17.00 3.32
N TRP A 465 2.22 -17.71 3.57
CA TRP A 465 0.87 -17.21 3.30
C TRP A 465 0.21 -16.81 4.62
N TYR A 466 -0.04 -15.53 4.78
CA TYR A 466 -0.65 -14.95 5.98
C TYR A 466 -2.07 -14.42 5.70
N CYS A 467 -2.88 -14.21 6.73
CA CYS A 467 -4.20 -13.59 6.56
C CYS A 467 -4.05 -12.08 6.33
N GLY A 468 -4.15 -11.65 5.09
CA GLY A 468 -3.93 -10.26 4.68
C GLY A 468 -3.67 -10.12 3.18
N GLY A 469 -2.96 -9.07 2.80
CA GLY A 469 -2.67 -8.68 1.42
C GLY A 469 -3.41 -7.40 1.04
N HIS A 470 -3.75 -7.24 -0.26
CA HIS A 470 -4.56 -6.11 -0.72
C HIS A 470 -6.07 -6.27 -0.41
N GLY A 471 -6.43 -7.30 0.33
CA GLY A 471 -7.73 -7.50 0.94
C GLY A 471 -7.64 -7.42 2.46
N VAL A 472 -8.78 -7.28 3.12
CA VAL A 472 -8.84 -7.24 4.58
C VAL A 472 -9.01 -8.66 5.11
N CYS A 473 -8.19 -9.05 6.08
CA CYS A 473 -8.40 -10.30 6.83
C CYS A 473 -9.75 -10.23 7.56
N LEU A 474 -10.67 -11.09 7.17
CA LEU A 474 -12.00 -11.21 7.77
C LEU A 474 -12.09 -12.45 8.67
N ASP A 475 -11.09 -13.30 8.64
CA ASP A 475 -10.92 -14.51 9.42
C ASP A 475 -10.14 -14.25 10.71
N THR A 476 -9.70 -15.28 11.40
CA THR A 476 -8.88 -15.13 12.59
C THR A 476 -7.45 -14.79 12.20
N ASP A 477 -7.05 -13.55 12.46
CA ASP A 477 -5.66 -13.13 12.23
C ASP A 477 -4.78 -13.51 13.42
N THR A 478 -3.84 -14.41 13.20
CA THR A 478 -2.82 -14.83 14.15
C THR A 478 -1.41 -14.58 13.61
N THR A 479 -1.27 -13.70 12.63
CA THR A 479 0.02 -13.39 11.99
C THR A 479 1.02 -12.79 12.99
N GLY A 480 0.57 -11.86 13.83
CA GLY A 480 1.42 -11.22 14.85
C GLY A 480 2.73 -10.68 14.26
N ASP A 481 3.84 -10.92 14.93
CA ASP A 481 5.18 -10.53 14.46
C ASP A 481 5.84 -11.55 13.50
N ARG A 482 5.13 -12.62 13.08
CA ARG A 482 5.67 -13.72 12.26
C ARG A 482 6.37 -13.25 10.98
N ASN A 483 5.74 -12.37 10.22
CA ASN A 483 6.31 -11.84 8.99
C ASN A 483 7.54 -10.99 9.25
N LEU A 484 7.53 -10.21 10.33
CA LEU A 484 8.68 -9.42 10.79
C LEU A 484 9.85 -10.31 11.17
N ASP A 485 9.61 -11.30 12.03
CA ASP A 485 10.65 -12.21 12.53
C ASP A 485 11.24 -13.05 11.40
N ALA A 486 10.40 -13.57 10.50
CA ALA A 486 10.87 -14.33 9.33
C ALA A 486 11.71 -13.46 8.38
N SER A 487 11.30 -12.19 8.17
CA SER A 487 12.05 -11.26 7.33
C SER A 487 13.41 -10.94 7.92
N LEU A 488 13.49 -10.62 9.21
CA LEU A 488 14.76 -10.35 9.90
C LEU A 488 15.67 -11.58 9.88
N ALA A 489 15.14 -12.77 10.22
CA ALA A 489 15.90 -14.02 10.16
C ALA A 489 16.44 -14.32 8.75
N TRP A 490 15.65 -14.04 7.70
CA TRP A 490 16.06 -14.20 6.31
C TRP A 490 17.23 -13.29 5.95
N LEU A 491 17.11 -12.00 6.32
CA LEU A 491 18.14 -11.00 6.09
C LEU A 491 19.42 -11.32 6.89
N ASP A 492 19.31 -11.68 8.17
CA ASP A 492 20.44 -12.05 9.01
C ASP A 492 21.19 -13.25 8.41
N ARG A 493 20.45 -14.23 7.89
CA ARG A 493 21.06 -15.41 7.25
C ARG A 493 21.80 -15.07 5.97
N TYR A 494 21.22 -14.26 5.08
CA TYR A 494 21.71 -14.14 3.71
C TYR A 494 22.43 -12.82 3.41
N VAL A 495 22.17 -11.76 4.19
CA VAL A 495 22.88 -10.49 4.05
C VAL A 495 24.06 -10.41 5.04
N LYS A 496 23.85 -10.79 6.31
CA LYS A 496 24.93 -10.80 7.30
C LYS A 496 25.74 -12.11 7.31
N GLY A 497 25.22 -13.21 6.75
CA GLY A 497 25.86 -14.53 6.79
C GLY A 497 25.75 -15.23 8.14
N GLU A 498 24.82 -14.86 8.99
CA GLU A 498 24.65 -15.42 10.33
C GLU A 498 24.04 -16.83 10.30
N ALA A 499 24.34 -17.64 11.32
CA ALA A 499 23.81 -19.00 11.42
C ALA A 499 22.41 -19.01 12.06
N VAL A 500 21.41 -18.53 11.32
CA VAL A 500 20.01 -18.44 11.76
C VAL A 500 19.22 -19.63 11.22
N THR A 501 18.29 -20.17 12.03
CA THR A 501 17.35 -21.21 11.59
C THR A 501 16.13 -20.56 10.94
N LEU A 502 15.81 -20.96 9.70
CA LEU A 502 14.76 -20.35 8.90
C LEU A 502 13.41 -21.08 8.95
N GLY A 503 13.37 -22.28 9.61
CA GLY A 503 12.17 -23.12 9.61
C GLY A 503 11.88 -23.76 8.23
N PRO A 504 10.65 -24.24 8.00
CA PRO A 504 10.23 -24.90 6.76
C PRO A 504 10.18 -23.94 5.58
N ASN A 505 10.24 -24.50 4.36
CA ASN A 505 10.21 -23.67 3.15
C ASN A 505 8.84 -23.06 2.85
N PHE A 506 7.76 -23.69 3.31
CA PHE A 506 6.42 -23.18 3.14
C PHE A 506 5.63 -23.20 4.44
N GLN A 507 4.98 -22.07 4.75
CA GLN A 507 4.08 -21.90 5.90
C GLN A 507 2.82 -21.19 5.44
N TYR A 508 1.66 -21.57 5.99
CA TYR A 508 0.40 -20.91 5.66
C TYR A 508 -0.60 -20.98 6.82
N VAL A 509 -1.57 -20.09 6.82
CA VAL A 509 -2.62 -19.97 7.82
C VAL A 509 -3.99 -20.30 7.22
N ASP A 510 -4.86 -21.00 7.99
CA ASP A 510 -6.25 -21.23 7.63
C ASP A 510 -7.20 -20.13 8.18
N GLN A 511 -8.49 -20.23 7.88
CA GLN A 511 -9.53 -19.29 8.31
C GLN A 511 -9.75 -19.26 9.83
N PHE A 512 -9.26 -20.24 10.57
CA PHE A 512 -9.34 -20.29 12.03
C PHE A 512 -8.09 -19.74 12.72
N GLY A 513 -7.06 -19.36 11.95
CA GLY A 513 -5.79 -18.86 12.46
C GLY A 513 -4.81 -19.98 12.83
N ASN A 514 -5.06 -21.23 12.42
CA ASN A 514 -4.12 -22.33 12.60
C ASN A 514 -3.04 -22.26 11.53
N TRP A 515 -1.79 -22.40 11.95
CA TRP A 515 -0.64 -22.41 11.06
C TRP A 515 -0.23 -23.82 10.69
N PHE A 516 0.21 -23.98 9.46
CA PHE A 516 0.66 -25.25 8.87
C PHE A 516 1.98 -25.09 8.17
N GLU A 517 2.72 -26.19 8.11
CA GLU A 517 4.06 -26.25 7.50
C GLU A 517 4.14 -27.33 6.43
N ALA A 518 4.87 -27.04 5.35
CA ALA A 518 5.27 -28.01 4.34
C ALA A 518 6.74 -27.82 3.94
N ALA A 519 7.39 -28.93 3.58
CA ALA A 519 8.79 -28.91 3.18
C ALA A 519 9.02 -28.25 1.82
N ASP A 520 8.10 -28.46 0.89
CA ASP A 520 8.20 -28.02 -0.49
C ASP A 520 7.32 -26.77 -0.73
N LEU A 521 7.79 -25.88 -1.61
CA LEU A 521 7.03 -24.73 -2.06
C LEU A 521 5.86 -25.19 -2.95
N PRO A 522 4.73 -24.45 -2.94
CA PRO A 522 3.65 -24.66 -3.91
C PRO A 522 4.16 -24.46 -5.34
N THR A 523 3.69 -25.32 -6.24
CA THR A 523 4.01 -25.24 -7.68
C THR A 523 2.76 -24.88 -8.49
N PRO A 524 2.88 -24.27 -9.67
CA PRO A 524 1.74 -23.97 -10.51
C PRO A 524 0.90 -25.22 -10.84
N GLY A 525 -0.42 -25.08 -10.73
CA GLY A 525 -1.38 -26.16 -11.02
C GLY A 525 -2.42 -26.36 -9.94
N SER A 526 -3.43 -27.17 -10.22
CA SER A 526 -4.62 -27.34 -9.38
C SER A 526 -4.38 -28.13 -8.08
N ALA A 527 -3.36 -28.99 -8.04
CA ALA A 527 -3.06 -29.85 -6.89
C ALA A 527 -1.55 -29.83 -6.61
N PHE A 528 -1.00 -28.67 -6.44
CA PHE A 528 0.44 -28.40 -6.49
C PHE A 528 1.31 -29.21 -5.51
N PHE A 529 0.79 -29.72 -4.40
CA PHE A 529 1.52 -30.65 -3.53
C PHE A 529 0.62 -31.73 -2.92
N GLY A 530 -0.41 -32.14 -3.63
CA GLY A 530 -1.38 -33.10 -3.10
C GLY A 530 -2.10 -33.88 -4.17
N THR A 531 -3.34 -34.25 -3.87
CA THR A 531 -4.23 -35.00 -4.76
C THR A 531 -5.50 -34.23 -5.07
N ALA A 532 -6.13 -34.54 -6.19
CA ALA A 532 -7.44 -34.02 -6.54
C ALA A 532 -8.55 -34.64 -5.65
N PHE A 533 -9.54 -33.82 -5.27
CA PHE A 533 -10.73 -34.22 -4.57
C PHE A 533 -11.98 -33.69 -5.29
N ASP A 534 -12.82 -34.58 -5.81
CA ASP A 534 -14.01 -34.22 -6.56
C ASP A 534 -15.15 -33.82 -5.60
N ALA A 535 -15.33 -32.53 -5.39
CA ALA A 535 -16.36 -31.97 -4.51
C ALA A 535 -17.73 -31.83 -5.21
N ALA A 536 -17.77 -31.81 -6.54
CA ALA A 536 -18.98 -31.88 -7.34
C ALA A 536 -18.71 -32.57 -8.67
N THR A 537 -19.61 -33.47 -9.12
CA THR A 537 -19.49 -34.19 -10.41
C THR A 537 -20.83 -34.19 -11.10
N GLY A 538 -20.90 -33.59 -12.30
CA GLY A 538 -22.12 -33.56 -13.12
C GLY A 538 -23.31 -32.88 -12.44
N ALA A 539 -23.06 -31.91 -11.56
CA ALA A 539 -24.11 -31.24 -10.80
C ALA A 539 -25.09 -30.50 -11.73
N ALA A 540 -26.33 -30.41 -11.28
CA ALA A 540 -27.37 -29.70 -12.00
C ALA A 540 -27.05 -28.20 -12.01
N GLY A 541 -27.17 -27.60 -13.19
CA GLY A 541 -27.02 -26.17 -13.39
C GLY A 541 -28.36 -25.44 -13.43
N GLY A 542 -28.42 -24.43 -14.29
CA GLY A 542 -29.61 -23.59 -14.46
C GLY A 542 -29.39 -22.47 -15.45
N THR A 543 -30.40 -21.63 -15.59
CA THR A 543 -30.32 -20.43 -16.43
C THR A 543 -29.96 -19.21 -15.58
N LEU A 544 -28.95 -18.49 -16.01
CA LEU A 544 -28.49 -17.26 -15.36
C LEU A 544 -28.71 -16.08 -16.32
N ALA A 545 -29.44 -15.05 -15.87
CA ALA A 545 -29.54 -13.79 -16.57
C ALA A 545 -28.27 -12.96 -16.32
N LEU A 546 -27.61 -12.53 -17.37
CA LEU A 546 -26.38 -11.74 -17.29
C LEU A 546 -26.76 -10.25 -17.34
N VAL A 547 -26.62 -9.59 -16.19
CA VAL A 547 -26.94 -8.17 -15.99
C VAL A 547 -25.78 -7.53 -15.25
N PRO A 548 -25.18 -6.46 -15.75
CA PRO A 548 -24.12 -5.74 -15.04
C PRO A 548 -24.58 -5.28 -13.67
N VAL A 549 -23.69 -5.32 -12.69
CA VAL A 549 -23.85 -4.72 -11.33
C VAL A 549 -24.93 -5.37 -10.45
N ILE A 550 -25.99 -5.95 -11.01
CA ILE A 550 -27.17 -6.36 -10.23
C ILE A 550 -27.08 -7.83 -9.78
N GLY A 551 -27.08 -8.02 -8.47
CA GLY A 551 -27.22 -9.34 -7.84
C GLY A 551 -26.00 -10.23 -7.89
N GLY A 552 -24.85 -9.73 -8.40
CA GLY A 552 -23.58 -10.43 -8.46
C GLY A 552 -22.82 -10.43 -7.13
N SER A 553 -21.52 -10.76 -7.21
CA SER A 553 -20.59 -10.73 -6.08
C SER A 553 -20.20 -9.29 -5.71
N GLY A 554 -20.31 -8.92 -4.42
CA GLY A 554 -20.00 -7.56 -3.91
C GLY A 554 -20.88 -6.42 -4.50
N PRO A 555 -20.65 -5.16 -4.05
CA PRO A 555 -20.07 -4.82 -2.77
C PRO A 555 -20.96 -5.28 -1.60
N ALA A 556 -20.36 -5.69 -0.52
CA ALA A 556 -21.11 -6.10 0.66
C ALA A 556 -20.60 -5.37 1.91
N PRO A 557 -21.50 -4.99 2.84
CA PRO A 557 -21.09 -4.53 4.15
C PRO A 557 -20.53 -5.72 4.94
N GLN A 558 -19.33 -5.54 5.49
CA GLN A 558 -18.80 -6.42 6.52
C GLN A 558 -18.96 -5.71 7.87
N ALA A 559 -19.03 -6.47 8.96
CA ALA A 559 -19.30 -5.91 10.29
C ALA A 559 -18.31 -4.79 10.71
N SER A 560 -17.06 -4.89 10.27
CA SER A 560 -15.98 -3.93 10.55
C SER A 560 -15.69 -2.94 9.40
N ILE A 561 -16.23 -3.18 8.20
CA ILE A 561 -15.91 -2.41 7.00
C ILE A 561 -17.21 -2.07 6.28
N PRO A 562 -17.63 -0.79 6.26
CA PRO A 562 -18.78 -0.39 5.48
C PRO A 562 -18.43 -0.46 3.99
N TYR A 563 -19.28 -1.04 3.19
CA TYR A 563 -19.22 -1.21 1.73
C TYR A 563 -17.85 -0.96 1.09
N SER A 564 -17.12 -2.04 0.78
CA SER A 564 -15.88 -1.97 0.01
C SER A 564 -16.13 -2.44 -1.42
N LEU A 565 -15.68 -1.66 -2.40
CA LEU A 565 -15.82 -1.99 -3.82
C LEU A 565 -15.06 -3.24 -4.23
N GLY A 566 -13.97 -3.57 -3.53
CA GLY A 566 -13.13 -4.74 -3.80
C GLY A 566 -13.59 -6.04 -3.14
N LEU A 567 -14.53 -5.99 -2.16
CA LEU A 567 -14.94 -7.17 -1.42
C LEU A 567 -15.92 -8.04 -2.19
N ALA A 568 -15.65 -9.34 -2.23
CA ALA A 568 -16.60 -10.36 -2.69
C ALA A 568 -17.72 -10.57 -1.67
N SER A 569 -18.90 -10.96 -2.14
CA SER A 569 -20.03 -11.30 -1.30
C SER A 569 -20.88 -12.42 -1.89
N LYS A 570 -21.68 -13.08 -1.06
CA LYS A 570 -22.65 -14.04 -1.55
C LYS A 570 -23.58 -13.41 -2.58
N ALA A 571 -23.53 -13.92 -3.81
CA ALA A 571 -24.33 -13.42 -4.93
C ALA A 571 -25.79 -13.85 -4.81
N ARG A 572 -26.71 -12.96 -5.21
CA ARG A 572 -28.15 -13.27 -5.26
C ARG A 572 -28.58 -13.83 -6.61
N ASN A 573 -27.95 -13.36 -7.69
CA ASN A 573 -28.15 -13.85 -9.06
C ASN A 573 -27.03 -14.84 -9.37
N ALA A 574 -27.18 -16.08 -8.93
CA ALA A 574 -26.18 -17.12 -9.09
C ALA A 574 -26.81 -18.51 -9.23
N ILE A 575 -26.13 -19.39 -9.92
CA ILE A 575 -26.32 -20.83 -9.85
C ILE A 575 -25.51 -21.31 -8.64
N ASN A 576 -26.17 -22.05 -7.75
CA ASN A 576 -25.57 -22.55 -6.51
C ASN A 576 -25.41 -24.07 -6.61
N VAL A 577 -24.25 -24.58 -6.23
CA VAL A 577 -23.96 -26.01 -6.11
C VAL A 577 -23.36 -26.24 -4.72
N ASP A 578 -24.09 -26.97 -3.87
CA ASP A 578 -23.58 -27.38 -2.59
C ASP A 578 -22.54 -28.48 -2.78
N LEU A 579 -21.40 -28.34 -2.10
CA LEU A 579 -20.24 -29.22 -2.28
C LEU A 579 -20.26 -30.35 -1.25
N ASP A 580 -19.90 -31.55 -1.69
CA ASP A 580 -19.64 -32.66 -0.78
C ASP A 580 -18.18 -32.65 -0.35
N LEU A 581 -17.94 -32.29 0.90
CA LEU A 581 -16.61 -32.23 1.51
C LEU A 581 -16.31 -33.46 2.38
N THR A 582 -17.13 -34.53 2.32
CA THR A 582 -16.96 -35.74 3.15
C THR A 582 -15.60 -36.38 2.89
N GLY A 583 -14.76 -36.43 3.93
CA GLY A 583 -13.40 -36.98 3.83
C GLY A 583 -12.36 -36.05 3.23
N LEU A 584 -12.66 -34.76 3.13
CA LEU A 584 -11.68 -33.71 2.86
C LEU A 584 -11.40 -32.97 4.17
N ASP A 585 -10.17 -33.00 4.64
CA ASP A 585 -9.77 -32.31 5.86
C ASP A 585 -9.46 -30.83 5.57
N GLN A 586 -8.76 -30.60 4.47
CA GLN A 586 -8.33 -29.26 4.08
C GLN A 586 -8.20 -29.17 2.55
N THR A 587 -8.44 -27.99 1.99
CA THR A 587 -8.08 -27.65 0.59
C THR A 587 -7.10 -26.49 0.58
N VAL A 588 -6.01 -26.65 -0.16
CA VAL A 588 -4.95 -25.65 -0.33
C VAL A 588 -4.54 -25.66 -1.79
N GLY A 589 -4.78 -24.56 -2.50
CA GLY A 589 -4.48 -24.45 -3.93
C GLY A 589 -5.67 -23.99 -4.78
N ALA A 590 -5.53 -24.11 -6.09
CA ALA A 590 -6.52 -23.67 -7.07
C ALA A 590 -7.58 -24.73 -7.33
N PRO A 591 -8.85 -24.52 -7.02
CA PRO A 591 -9.94 -25.39 -7.46
C PRO A 591 -10.04 -25.42 -8.98
N THR A 592 -10.35 -26.57 -9.57
CA THR A 592 -10.63 -26.70 -11.01
C THR A 592 -12.13 -26.79 -11.23
N LEU A 593 -12.71 -25.80 -11.91
CA LEU A 593 -14.12 -25.72 -12.26
C LEU A 593 -14.31 -26.14 -13.73
N SER A 594 -15.30 -26.98 -14.00
CA SER A 594 -15.74 -27.33 -15.36
C SER A 594 -17.26 -27.27 -15.48
N PHE A 595 -17.77 -26.87 -16.64
CA PHE A 595 -19.20 -26.95 -16.95
C PHE A 595 -19.46 -26.87 -18.47
N ASP A 596 -20.63 -27.37 -18.87
CA ASP A 596 -21.18 -27.17 -20.21
C ASP A 596 -22.14 -25.99 -20.20
N TYR A 597 -22.17 -25.21 -21.29
CA TYR A 597 -23.05 -24.06 -21.39
C TYR A 597 -23.53 -23.75 -22.80
N GLN A 598 -24.64 -23.00 -22.87
CA GLN A 598 -25.17 -22.41 -24.10
C GLN A 598 -25.77 -21.06 -23.73
N GLY A 599 -25.52 -20.01 -24.51
CA GLY A 599 -26.04 -18.68 -24.20
C GLY A 599 -26.00 -17.72 -25.35
N ILE A 600 -26.66 -16.58 -25.18
CA ILE A 600 -26.68 -15.47 -26.14
C ILE A 600 -26.45 -14.16 -25.38
N GLY A 601 -25.66 -13.26 -25.96
CA GLY A 601 -25.41 -11.96 -25.32
C GLY A 601 -24.07 -11.32 -25.65
N THR A 602 -23.73 -10.29 -24.91
CA THR A 602 -22.48 -9.54 -25.06
C THR A 602 -21.50 -9.78 -23.93
N SER A 603 -21.93 -10.45 -22.84
CA SER A 603 -21.01 -10.80 -21.76
C SER A 603 -19.95 -11.77 -22.27
N ARG A 604 -18.70 -11.54 -21.84
CA ARG A 604 -17.56 -12.41 -22.14
C ARG A 604 -17.20 -13.30 -20.96
N PHE A 605 -17.84 -13.09 -19.80
CA PHE A 605 -17.54 -13.79 -18.55
C PHE A 605 -18.80 -14.13 -17.78
N VAL A 606 -18.72 -15.22 -17.02
CA VAL A 606 -19.42 -15.44 -15.76
C VAL A 606 -18.36 -15.48 -14.66
N TYR A 607 -18.76 -15.43 -13.40
CA TYR A 607 -17.82 -15.33 -12.28
C TYR A 607 -18.07 -16.46 -11.30
N ALA A 608 -17.00 -17.13 -10.87
CA ALA A 608 -17.07 -18.23 -9.92
C ALA A 608 -16.46 -17.86 -8.58
N GLN A 609 -17.10 -18.28 -7.51
CA GLN A 609 -16.64 -18.08 -6.13
C GLN A 609 -17.09 -19.22 -5.23
N LEU A 610 -16.36 -19.43 -4.12
CA LEU A 610 -16.73 -20.38 -3.08
C LEU A 610 -17.24 -19.59 -1.87
N VAL A 611 -18.42 -19.97 -1.38
CA VAL A 611 -19.04 -19.37 -0.20
C VAL A 611 -18.96 -20.35 0.95
N ASP A 612 -18.33 -19.95 2.04
CA ASP A 612 -18.41 -20.65 3.32
C ASP A 612 -19.80 -20.42 3.93
N ASN A 613 -20.58 -21.49 4.03
CA ASN A 613 -21.95 -21.41 4.51
C ASN A 613 -22.04 -21.12 6.03
N ASN A 614 -20.99 -21.41 6.79
CA ASN A 614 -20.95 -21.16 8.23
C ASN A 614 -20.86 -19.65 8.52
N THR A 615 -20.07 -18.93 7.72
CA THR A 615 -19.84 -17.49 7.89
C THR A 615 -20.65 -16.63 6.90
N GLY A 616 -21.11 -17.22 5.79
CA GLY A 616 -21.72 -16.51 4.67
C GLY A 616 -20.73 -15.68 3.84
N ARG A 617 -19.42 -15.86 4.07
CA ARG A 617 -18.34 -15.12 3.39
C ARG A 617 -17.84 -15.88 2.17
N VAL A 618 -17.26 -15.15 1.23
CA VAL A 618 -16.52 -15.73 0.11
C VAL A 618 -15.11 -16.09 0.58
N VAL A 619 -14.71 -17.35 0.35
CA VAL A 619 -13.41 -17.87 0.76
C VAL A 619 -12.29 -17.04 0.11
N GLY A 620 -11.33 -16.58 0.92
CA GLY A 620 -10.23 -15.73 0.47
C GLY A 620 -10.66 -14.37 -0.09
N ASN A 621 -11.96 -14.03 -0.03
CA ASN A 621 -12.54 -12.86 -0.70
C ASN A 621 -12.34 -12.87 -2.23
N LEU A 622 -12.14 -14.05 -2.84
CA LEU A 622 -11.68 -14.24 -4.20
C LEU A 622 -12.83 -14.60 -5.16
N VAL A 623 -12.80 -13.98 -6.33
CA VAL A 623 -13.73 -14.23 -7.43
C VAL A 623 -12.92 -14.50 -8.70
N THR A 624 -13.22 -15.59 -9.37
CA THR A 624 -12.55 -15.97 -10.62
C THR A 624 -13.42 -15.61 -11.83
N PRO A 625 -12.93 -14.82 -12.78
CA PRO A 625 -13.61 -14.61 -14.05
C PRO A 625 -13.49 -15.88 -14.93
N VAL A 626 -14.62 -16.40 -15.40
CA VAL A 626 -14.67 -17.57 -16.27
C VAL A 626 -15.07 -17.12 -17.68
N PRO A 627 -14.20 -17.23 -18.67
CA PRO A 627 -14.50 -16.77 -20.03
C PRO A 627 -15.60 -17.62 -20.69
N VAL A 628 -16.54 -16.95 -21.36
CA VAL A 628 -17.65 -17.59 -22.08
C VAL A 628 -17.85 -16.95 -23.46
N THR A 629 -18.33 -17.75 -24.41
CA THR A 629 -18.73 -17.31 -25.74
C THR A 629 -20.24 -17.50 -25.91
N LEU A 630 -20.98 -16.40 -26.06
CA LEU A 630 -22.45 -16.39 -26.09
C LEU A 630 -22.97 -16.26 -27.53
N ASP A 631 -22.65 -17.22 -28.38
CA ASP A 631 -23.00 -17.26 -29.81
C ASP A 631 -24.24 -18.10 -30.11
N GLY A 632 -24.95 -18.59 -29.10
CA GLY A 632 -26.12 -19.46 -29.22
C GLY A 632 -25.78 -20.93 -29.38
N ARG A 633 -24.51 -21.33 -29.43
CA ARG A 633 -24.06 -22.71 -29.54
C ARG A 633 -23.71 -23.29 -28.18
N SER A 634 -23.61 -24.64 -28.14
CA SER A 634 -23.11 -25.31 -26.93
C SER A 634 -21.59 -25.26 -26.88
N HIS A 635 -21.06 -24.99 -25.69
CA HIS A 635 -19.65 -24.94 -25.38
C HIS A 635 -19.39 -25.63 -24.03
N SER A 636 -18.15 -25.98 -23.80
CA SER A 636 -17.65 -26.45 -22.49
C SER A 636 -16.48 -25.60 -22.09
N VAL A 637 -16.30 -25.39 -20.78
CA VAL A 637 -15.17 -24.65 -20.21
C VAL A 637 -14.59 -25.43 -19.05
N THR A 638 -13.28 -25.34 -18.90
CA THR A 638 -12.54 -25.79 -17.69
C THR A 638 -11.53 -24.71 -17.34
N VAL A 639 -11.55 -24.24 -16.09
CA VAL A 639 -10.66 -23.21 -15.59
C VAL A 639 -10.15 -23.57 -14.20
N ASN A 640 -8.94 -23.14 -13.87
CA ASN A 640 -8.50 -23.08 -12.49
C ASN A 640 -9.03 -21.80 -11.84
N MET A 641 -9.65 -21.94 -10.68
CA MET A 641 -10.07 -20.81 -9.88
C MET A 641 -8.85 -20.22 -9.13
N GLU A 642 -9.04 -19.10 -8.46
CA GLU A 642 -8.01 -18.53 -7.60
C GLU A 642 -7.61 -19.49 -6.46
N ASN A 643 -6.33 -19.48 -6.07
CA ASN A 643 -5.83 -20.32 -4.99
C ASN A 643 -6.47 -19.94 -3.66
N ILE A 644 -6.87 -20.92 -2.88
CA ILE A 644 -7.50 -20.75 -1.57
C ILE A 644 -6.80 -21.61 -0.52
N VAL A 645 -7.02 -21.25 0.74
CA VAL A 645 -6.79 -22.09 1.92
C VAL A 645 -8.12 -22.23 2.66
N TYR A 646 -8.56 -23.45 2.92
CA TYR A 646 -9.80 -23.70 3.66
C TYR A 646 -9.74 -25.05 4.38
N THR A 647 -9.95 -25.04 5.70
CA THR A 647 -10.04 -26.24 6.54
C THR A 647 -11.50 -26.63 6.67
N SER A 648 -11.83 -27.89 6.29
CA SER A 648 -13.18 -28.44 6.29
C SER A 648 -13.42 -29.41 7.47
N ASP A 649 -12.40 -30.05 8.01
CA ASP A 649 -12.50 -30.94 9.17
C ASP A 649 -12.17 -30.21 10.46
N ASP A 650 -13.03 -29.27 10.85
CA ASP A 650 -12.97 -28.65 12.18
C ASP A 650 -14.00 -29.29 13.11
N PRO A 651 -13.61 -29.83 14.29
CA PRO A 651 -14.50 -30.55 15.19
C PRO A 651 -15.60 -29.67 15.80
N VAL A 652 -15.42 -28.36 15.80
CA VAL A 652 -16.39 -27.40 16.34
C VAL A 652 -17.32 -26.87 15.25
N THR A 653 -16.75 -26.60 14.05
CA THR A 653 -17.45 -25.99 12.93
C THR A 653 -17.12 -26.72 11.63
N PRO A 654 -17.71 -27.90 11.39
CA PRO A 654 -17.46 -28.65 10.14
C PRO A 654 -17.68 -27.78 8.91
N GLY A 655 -16.78 -27.86 7.95
CA GLY A 655 -16.79 -27.05 6.75
C GLY A 655 -18.01 -27.32 5.88
N SER A 656 -18.56 -26.28 5.31
CA SER A 656 -19.67 -26.35 4.35
C SER A 656 -19.52 -25.26 3.30
N LEU A 657 -19.29 -25.67 2.07
CA LEU A 657 -19.06 -24.77 0.93
C LEU A 657 -20.17 -24.86 -0.11
N THR A 658 -20.51 -23.71 -0.67
CA THR A 658 -21.33 -23.62 -1.89
C THR A 658 -20.51 -22.97 -3.01
N LEU A 659 -20.40 -23.63 -4.14
CA LEU A 659 -19.94 -23.02 -5.39
C LEU A 659 -21.05 -22.12 -5.92
N GLN A 660 -20.73 -20.85 -6.19
CA GLN A 660 -21.60 -19.93 -6.91
C GLN A 660 -21.01 -19.58 -8.26
N ILE A 661 -21.83 -19.70 -9.34
CA ILE A 661 -21.54 -19.13 -10.64
C ILE A 661 -22.50 -17.97 -10.84
N THR A 662 -21.97 -16.74 -10.94
CA THR A 662 -22.76 -15.49 -10.90
C THR A 662 -22.55 -14.62 -12.13
N SER A 663 -23.48 -13.69 -12.36
CA SER A 663 -23.56 -12.84 -13.56
C SER A 663 -22.57 -11.69 -13.58
N SER A 664 -22.15 -11.18 -12.41
CA SER A 664 -21.28 -10.01 -12.28
C SER A 664 -20.49 -10.08 -10.98
N ALA A 665 -19.38 -9.34 -10.94
CA ALA A 665 -18.59 -9.17 -9.73
C ALA A 665 -18.05 -7.73 -9.71
N THR A 666 -18.15 -7.05 -8.56
CA THR A 666 -17.68 -5.66 -8.41
C THR A 666 -16.19 -5.53 -8.70
N ALA A 667 -15.40 -6.56 -8.43
CA ALA A 667 -13.99 -6.58 -8.79
C ALA A 667 -13.73 -6.42 -10.30
N TYR A 668 -14.67 -6.87 -11.15
CA TYR A 668 -14.58 -6.96 -12.62
C TYR A 668 -15.77 -6.31 -13.32
N GLU A 669 -16.24 -5.17 -12.84
CA GLU A 669 -17.41 -4.50 -13.43
C GLU A 669 -17.23 -4.23 -14.93
N ASN A 670 -18.26 -4.64 -15.70
CA ASN A 670 -18.34 -4.38 -17.12
C ASN A 670 -19.77 -4.01 -17.51
N PHE A 671 -20.00 -2.74 -17.78
CA PHE A 671 -21.32 -2.19 -18.10
C PHE A 671 -21.89 -2.66 -19.45
N THR A 672 -21.09 -3.34 -20.28
CA THR A 672 -21.53 -3.90 -21.57
C THR A 672 -21.90 -5.39 -21.51
N ALA A 673 -21.82 -6.01 -20.33
CA ALA A 673 -21.98 -7.45 -20.13
C ALA A 673 -23.45 -7.85 -19.94
N PHE A 674 -24.19 -8.05 -21.03
CA PHE A 674 -25.59 -8.49 -21.02
C PHE A 674 -25.75 -9.86 -21.67
N GLY A 675 -26.83 -10.58 -21.33
CA GLY A 675 -27.20 -11.83 -21.98
C GLY A 675 -27.96 -12.80 -21.09
N ALA A 676 -28.02 -14.05 -21.56
CA ALA A 676 -28.50 -15.18 -20.77
C ALA A 676 -27.66 -16.42 -21.13
N ILE A 677 -27.35 -17.21 -20.12
CA ILE A 677 -26.58 -18.44 -20.24
C ILE A 677 -27.29 -19.56 -19.48
N ASN A 678 -27.39 -20.72 -20.11
CA ASN A 678 -27.82 -21.95 -19.46
C ASN A 678 -26.56 -22.80 -19.21
N ILE A 679 -26.35 -23.18 -17.98
CA ILE A 679 -25.17 -23.93 -17.50
C ILE A 679 -25.64 -25.31 -17.04
N SER A 680 -24.88 -26.34 -17.32
CA SER A 680 -25.15 -27.73 -16.93
C SER A 680 -23.87 -28.53 -16.73
N ASN A 681 -23.99 -29.74 -16.21
CA ASN A 681 -22.87 -30.67 -16.02
C ASN A 681 -21.69 -30.03 -15.25
N ILE A 682 -21.99 -29.43 -14.10
CA ILE A 682 -20.99 -28.70 -13.31
C ILE A 682 -20.12 -29.70 -12.54
N GLY A 683 -18.81 -29.59 -12.70
CA GLY A 683 -17.78 -30.30 -11.92
C GLY A 683 -16.87 -29.33 -11.18
N LEU A 684 -16.53 -29.66 -9.93
CA LEU A 684 -15.54 -28.94 -9.16
C LEU A 684 -14.60 -29.92 -8.47
N THR A 685 -13.33 -29.77 -8.74
CA THR A 685 -12.25 -30.52 -8.07
C THR A 685 -11.46 -29.57 -7.19
N LEU A 686 -11.30 -29.93 -5.90
CA LEU A 686 -10.50 -29.20 -4.92
C LEU A 686 -9.10 -29.80 -4.80
N ALA A 687 -8.13 -28.99 -4.40
CA ALA A 687 -6.76 -29.43 -4.17
C ALA A 687 -6.60 -29.89 -2.71
N ARG A 688 -6.39 -31.21 -2.49
CA ARG A 688 -6.11 -31.77 -1.16
C ARG A 688 -4.59 -31.79 -0.94
N PRO A 689 -4.06 -31.13 0.11
CA PRO A 689 -2.64 -31.18 0.40
C PRO A 689 -2.19 -32.61 0.79
N ALA A 690 -0.97 -33.01 0.39
CA ALA A 690 -0.48 -34.37 0.57
C ALA A 690 -0.14 -34.68 2.04
N THR A 691 0.63 -33.85 2.68
CA THR A 691 1.01 -33.97 4.09
C THR A 691 1.42 -32.59 4.58
N VAL A 692 0.67 -32.08 5.53
CA VAL A 692 0.97 -30.84 6.23
C VAL A 692 1.06 -31.12 7.71
N THR A 693 1.94 -30.44 8.39
CA THR A 693 2.08 -30.55 9.84
C THR A 693 1.52 -29.28 10.46
N PRO A 694 0.52 -29.40 11.36
CA PRO A 694 0.13 -28.25 12.18
C PRO A 694 1.34 -27.75 12.97
N GLU A 695 1.54 -26.46 13.04
CA GLU A 695 2.52 -25.89 13.96
C GLU A 695 2.06 -26.15 15.40
N PRO A 696 2.97 -26.47 16.33
CA PRO A 696 2.65 -26.80 17.71
C PRO A 696 2.10 -25.61 18.51
#